data_e329b7f0915294c8cff8a073a436b02f
#
_entry.id   e329b7f0915294c8cff8a073a436b02f
#
_cell.length_a   1.000
_cell.length_b   1.000
_cell.length_c   1.000
_cell.angle_alpha   90.00
_cell.angle_beta   90.00
_cell.angle_gamma   90.00
#
_symmetry.space_group_name_H-M   'P 1'
#
loop_
_entity.id
_entity.type
_entity.pdbx_description
1 polymer ?
#
loop_
_entity_poly.entity_id
_entity_poly.type
_entity_poly.pdbx_seq_one_letter_code
_entity_poly.pdbx_strand_id
1 'polypeptide(L)'
;MGLRSSAGFLALLALTGAGCGREDGRPAPGPPAPVKAGDAPPSMVELLRHIAGRVDDEHEWIGDREARELRRRLASLPPDAPLEERWMLHARLGMCEAFLGNFEDAVREVSSAHALLPRIESRIPPELLYEFLLCGGVVWMRLGEVKNCCSRNTGDECIIPFREKGIHRDQEGSRRAIQYFTVLAERFPERHAPRWLLNVAHMTLGGYPSEVPPKLLIPPRAFESPESFPRFPNTAPRIGLDVFSLAGSVAVEDFDGDGFLDAMVSSWDPRVGLRLFRNSGHGTFVDRTAGSGLEGLLGGANLVLTDFDNDGRPDVLVLRGTWLGPAGRHPKSLLRNEGEGRFADVSFRAGLGAVHYPTEAAAWADYDRDGDLDLYVGNESGDGFEAPSQLFRNDGNGAFTDVAREAGVENFRFSKGVAWGDYDGDGFPDLYVSNLRDEENRLYRNNRDGTFTDVAPKLGVTRPLSSYSCWFWDYDNDGHLDLYVPSYQGGLEAVAAGYAGAPLPEGTELACLYRGDGRGGFAEVAAASGLRRPVMSMGANFGDLDNDGWLDFYLGTGYPEYEALMPNVMYRNREGRGFADVTFAGGFGHLQKGHGIAFADYDNDGTQDVFAQMGGAFRGDGAHFAMYDNPGFGNRWIQVRLVGVRSNRAAIGARIRVDVEDGVPRSLFRHVPSGGSFGANPFRQEIGLGKARVIDRLEVHWPAGGTTQTFLKVAVDQSIEVTEGHEGFRVIRPPPPGK
;
A
#
# COMPACT_ATOMS: atom_id res chain seq x y z
N MET A 1 -1.29 -14.74 17.18
CA MET A 1 -1.69 -16.06 16.58
C MET A 1 -2.45 -15.87 15.27
N GLY A 2 -2.08 -14.95 14.40
CA GLY A 2 -2.90 -14.48 13.29
C GLY A 2 -2.26 -14.42 11.90
N LEU A 3 -1.19 -15.16 11.61
CA LEU A 3 -0.61 -15.26 10.25
C LEU A 3 -0.33 -16.74 9.91
N ARG A 4 -1.36 -17.60 10.02
CA ARG A 4 -1.21 -19.04 9.82
C ARG A 4 -2.31 -19.67 9.00
N SER A 5 -2.80 -19.07 7.89
CA SER A 5 -3.77 -19.82 7.09
C SER A 5 -3.14 -20.62 5.97
N SER A 6 -2.42 -20.09 5.02
CA SER A 6 -1.82 -20.92 3.97
C SER A 6 -0.34 -21.22 4.20
N ALA A 7 0.42 -20.34 4.84
CA ALA A 7 1.67 -20.74 5.49
C ALA A 7 1.41 -21.77 6.60
N GLY A 8 0.24 -21.73 7.25
CA GLY A 8 -0.27 -22.75 8.17
C GLY A 8 -0.59 -24.07 7.48
N PHE A 9 -1.18 -24.06 6.28
CA PHE A 9 -1.42 -25.28 5.50
C PHE A 9 -0.10 -25.94 5.08
N LEU A 10 0.86 -25.19 4.57
CA LEU A 10 2.20 -25.69 4.26
C LEU A 10 2.98 -26.11 5.52
N ALA A 11 2.85 -25.38 6.62
CA ALA A 11 3.49 -25.74 7.90
C ALA A 11 2.78 -26.90 8.61
N LEU A 12 1.45 -27.01 8.57
CA LEU A 12 0.72 -28.15 9.12
C LEU A 12 0.98 -29.43 8.32
N LEU A 13 1.09 -29.32 6.99
CA LEU A 13 1.50 -30.41 6.12
C LEU A 13 2.97 -30.84 6.35
N ALA A 14 3.84 -29.94 6.78
CA ALA A 14 5.20 -30.25 7.18
C ALA A 14 5.28 -30.98 8.54
N LEU A 15 4.33 -30.71 9.46
CA LEU A 15 4.30 -31.32 10.79
C LEU A 15 3.73 -32.76 10.81
N THR A 16 2.95 -33.16 9.78
CA THR A 16 2.33 -34.48 9.70
C THR A 16 3.10 -35.48 8.83
N GLY A 17 4.14 -35.06 8.12
CA GLY A 17 5.02 -35.92 7.33
C GLY A 17 6.33 -36.19 8.04
N ALA A 18 6.58 -37.43 8.39
CA ALA A 18 7.90 -37.87 8.87
C ALA A 18 8.98 -37.50 7.84
N GLY A 19 9.90 -36.59 8.21
CA GLY A 19 11.20 -36.43 7.59
C GLY A 19 11.24 -35.63 6.29
N CYS A 20 10.98 -34.34 6.33
CA CYS A 20 11.78 -33.36 5.61
C CYS A 20 12.23 -32.36 6.67
N GLY A 21 13.30 -32.70 7.33
CA GLY A 21 13.95 -31.83 8.29
C GLY A 21 14.39 -30.55 7.63
N ARG A 22 14.24 -29.48 8.35
CA ARG A 22 15.23 -28.41 8.32
C ARG A 22 16.58 -29.03 8.79
N GLU A 23 17.14 -29.88 7.96
CA GLU A 23 18.50 -30.40 8.05
C GLU A 23 19.17 -30.25 6.70
N ASP A 24 19.25 -29.05 6.24
CA ASP A 24 20.45 -28.57 5.60
C ASP A 24 20.87 -27.32 6.38
N GLY A 25 21.75 -27.54 7.35
CA GLY A 25 22.47 -26.50 8.07
C GLY A 25 23.44 -25.75 7.17
N ARG A 26 22.95 -25.31 6.01
CA ARG A 26 23.62 -24.28 5.24
C ARG A 26 23.22 -22.95 5.86
N PRO A 27 24.19 -22.16 6.32
CA PRO A 27 23.92 -20.78 6.69
C PRO A 27 23.21 -20.10 5.52
N ALA A 28 22.23 -19.23 5.83
CA ALA A 28 21.69 -18.31 4.84
C ALA A 28 22.85 -17.77 4.00
N PRO A 29 22.70 -17.63 2.66
CA PRO A 29 23.76 -17.10 1.82
C PRO A 29 24.24 -15.82 2.47
N GLY A 30 25.50 -15.81 2.88
CA GLY A 30 26.14 -14.66 3.49
C GLY A 30 26.04 -13.47 2.52
N PRO A 31 26.21 -12.24 3.01
CA PRO A 31 26.30 -11.08 2.15
C PRO A 31 27.26 -11.41 1.00
N PRO A 32 27.05 -10.88 -0.23
CA PRO A 32 27.98 -11.09 -1.33
C PRO A 32 29.39 -10.85 -0.79
N ALA A 33 30.32 -11.75 -1.13
CA ALA A 33 31.67 -11.72 -0.59
C ALA A 33 32.23 -10.29 -0.69
N PRO A 34 32.93 -9.80 0.35
CA PRO A 34 33.47 -8.47 0.30
C PRO A 34 34.27 -8.29 -1.00
N VAL A 35 33.92 -7.25 -1.76
CA VAL A 35 34.60 -6.88 -3.00
C VAL A 35 36.10 -6.86 -2.68
N LYS A 36 36.92 -7.61 -3.43
CA LYS A 36 38.37 -7.60 -3.21
C LYS A 36 38.86 -6.16 -3.37
N ALA A 37 39.70 -5.72 -2.46
CA ALA A 37 40.30 -4.39 -2.52
C ALA A 37 40.96 -4.19 -3.90
N GLY A 38 40.34 -3.41 -4.78
CA GLY A 38 40.80 -3.13 -6.13
C GLY A 38 39.73 -3.27 -7.23
N ASP A 39 38.62 -3.96 -6.99
CA ASP A 39 37.50 -4.01 -7.95
C ASP A 39 36.52 -2.84 -7.68
N ALA A 40 36.07 -2.18 -8.74
CA ALA A 40 35.01 -1.19 -8.62
C ALA A 40 33.76 -1.90 -8.07
N PRO A 41 32.98 -1.27 -7.13
CA PRO A 41 31.75 -1.86 -6.66
C PRO A 41 30.81 -2.11 -7.85
N PRO A 42 30.03 -3.23 -7.85
CA PRO A 42 29.09 -3.49 -8.91
C PRO A 42 28.08 -2.34 -9.02
N SER A 43 27.66 -2.00 -10.22
CA SER A 43 26.60 -1.02 -10.44
C SER A 43 25.27 -1.51 -9.84
N MET A 44 24.34 -0.59 -9.54
CA MET A 44 23.00 -0.95 -9.07
C MET A 44 22.31 -1.93 -10.02
N VAL A 45 22.39 -1.68 -11.32
CA VAL A 45 21.81 -2.54 -12.37
C VAL A 45 22.38 -3.96 -12.33
N GLU A 46 23.70 -4.12 -12.09
CA GLU A 46 24.33 -5.44 -11.99
C GLU A 46 23.87 -6.20 -10.75
N LEU A 47 23.76 -5.52 -9.60
CA LEU A 47 23.24 -6.12 -8.35
C LEU A 47 21.78 -6.58 -8.51
N LEU A 48 20.92 -5.71 -9.06
CA LEU A 48 19.51 -6.04 -9.25
C LEU A 48 19.33 -7.17 -10.27
N ARG A 49 20.12 -7.20 -11.34
CA ARG A 49 20.13 -8.31 -12.30
C ARG A 49 20.58 -9.62 -11.65
N HIS A 50 21.58 -9.58 -10.77
CA HIS A 50 22.02 -10.75 -10.03
C HIS A 50 20.90 -11.30 -9.13
N ILE A 51 20.19 -10.44 -8.40
CA ILE A 51 19.01 -10.80 -7.59
C ILE A 51 17.93 -11.42 -8.48
N ALA A 52 17.58 -10.77 -9.59
CA ALA A 52 16.59 -11.25 -10.54
C ALA A 52 16.90 -12.64 -11.11
N GLY A 53 18.18 -12.93 -11.37
CA GLY A 53 18.64 -14.22 -11.88
C GLY A 53 18.53 -15.39 -10.90
N ARG A 54 18.30 -15.13 -9.61
CA ARG A 54 18.19 -16.15 -8.55
C ARG A 54 16.77 -16.37 -8.05
N VAL A 55 15.80 -15.62 -8.55
CA VAL A 55 14.41 -15.62 -8.11
C VAL A 55 13.79 -17.01 -8.12
N ASP A 56 13.95 -17.78 -9.21
CA ASP A 56 13.28 -19.07 -9.32
C ASP A 56 13.77 -20.10 -8.28
N ASP A 57 15.02 -20.01 -7.85
CA ASP A 57 15.62 -20.95 -6.89
C ASP A 57 15.54 -20.46 -5.43
N GLU A 58 15.55 -19.14 -5.19
CA GLU A 58 15.75 -18.60 -3.86
C GLU A 58 14.57 -17.78 -3.33
N HIS A 59 13.72 -17.24 -4.20
CA HIS A 59 12.63 -16.39 -3.75
C HIS A 59 11.46 -17.23 -3.22
N GLU A 60 11.12 -17.04 -1.95
CA GLU A 60 10.13 -17.83 -1.24
C GLU A 60 8.72 -17.72 -1.84
N TRP A 61 8.33 -16.55 -2.35
CA TRP A 61 6.96 -16.26 -2.80
C TRP A 61 6.72 -16.48 -4.31
N ILE A 62 7.73 -16.22 -5.13
CA ILE A 62 7.58 -16.27 -6.59
C ILE A 62 8.52 -17.26 -7.28
N GLY A 63 9.38 -17.95 -6.50
CA GLY A 63 10.24 -19.03 -7.00
C GLY A 63 9.46 -20.31 -7.28
N ASP A 64 10.05 -21.22 -8.08
CA ASP A 64 9.39 -22.47 -8.49
C ASP A 64 10.06 -23.74 -7.94
N ARG A 65 11.07 -23.58 -7.07
CA ARG A 65 11.85 -24.70 -6.52
C ARG A 65 10.97 -25.78 -5.87
N GLU A 66 10.00 -25.39 -5.04
CA GLU A 66 9.11 -26.31 -4.35
C GLU A 66 8.22 -27.08 -5.35
N ALA A 67 7.62 -26.39 -6.32
CA ALA A 67 6.80 -27.05 -7.34
C ALA A 67 7.60 -28.06 -8.15
N ARG A 68 8.84 -27.73 -8.54
CA ARG A 68 9.75 -28.68 -9.21
C ARG A 68 10.05 -29.91 -8.36
N GLU A 69 10.26 -29.75 -7.06
CA GLU A 69 10.50 -30.88 -6.15
C GLU A 69 9.25 -31.74 -5.98
N LEU A 70 8.09 -31.16 -5.77
CA LEU A 70 6.82 -31.89 -5.63
C LEU A 70 6.45 -32.65 -6.89
N ARG A 71 6.65 -32.09 -8.09
CA ARG A 71 6.45 -32.80 -9.37
C ARG A 71 7.35 -34.02 -9.47
N ARG A 72 8.64 -33.92 -9.09
CA ARG A 72 9.57 -35.06 -9.09
C ARG A 72 9.13 -36.14 -8.11
N ARG A 73 8.76 -35.76 -6.87
CA ARG A 73 8.29 -36.73 -5.86
C ARG A 73 7.03 -37.44 -6.32
N LEU A 74 6.05 -36.71 -6.84
CA LEU A 74 4.81 -37.30 -7.34
C LEU A 74 5.05 -38.27 -8.49
N ALA A 75 5.95 -37.93 -9.42
CA ALA A 75 6.32 -38.79 -10.55
C ALA A 75 7.06 -40.07 -10.12
N SER A 76 7.81 -40.03 -9.02
CA SER A 76 8.54 -41.18 -8.48
C SER A 76 7.76 -41.99 -7.46
N LEU A 77 6.52 -41.61 -7.14
CA LEU A 77 5.70 -42.24 -6.10
C LEU A 77 5.29 -43.66 -6.52
N PRO A 78 5.57 -44.73 -5.72
CA PRO A 78 5.16 -46.09 -6.03
C PRO A 78 3.63 -46.21 -6.21
N PRO A 79 3.16 -47.15 -7.05
CA PRO A 79 1.72 -47.36 -7.27
C PRO A 79 0.95 -47.72 -5.98
N ASP A 80 1.60 -48.40 -5.03
CA ASP A 80 1.09 -48.85 -3.75
C ASP A 80 1.35 -47.87 -2.59
N ALA A 81 1.87 -46.68 -2.87
CA ALA A 81 2.07 -45.64 -1.86
C ALA A 81 0.78 -45.30 -1.10
N PRO A 82 0.87 -44.94 0.20
CA PRO A 82 -0.28 -44.54 0.99
C PRO A 82 -1.11 -43.46 0.31
N LEU A 83 -2.46 -43.59 0.37
CA LEU A 83 -3.35 -42.62 -0.27
C LEU A 83 -3.22 -41.24 0.33
N GLU A 84 -2.91 -41.12 1.61
CA GLU A 84 -2.68 -39.86 2.33
C GLU A 84 -1.45 -39.15 1.80
N GLU A 85 -0.36 -39.88 1.53
CA GLU A 85 0.86 -39.30 0.95
C GLU A 85 0.58 -38.78 -0.46
N ARG A 86 -0.12 -39.56 -1.27
CA ARG A 86 -0.54 -39.15 -2.63
C ARG A 86 -1.44 -37.93 -2.60
N TRP A 87 -2.42 -37.93 -1.70
CA TRP A 87 -3.31 -36.80 -1.48
C TRP A 87 -2.55 -35.53 -1.11
N MET A 88 -1.63 -35.64 -0.16
CA MET A 88 -0.83 -34.52 0.32
C MET A 88 0.06 -33.92 -0.80
N LEU A 89 0.69 -34.78 -1.61
CA LEU A 89 1.52 -34.32 -2.73
C LEU A 89 0.69 -33.58 -3.78
N HIS A 90 -0.49 -34.11 -4.15
CA HIS A 90 -1.40 -33.40 -5.07
C HIS A 90 -1.90 -32.09 -4.48
N ALA A 91 -2.32 -32.07 -3.22
CA ALA A 91 -2.81 -30.86 -2.55
C ALA A 91 -1.75 -29.75 -2.51
N ARG A 92 -0.52 -30.09 -2.10
CA ARG A 92 0.61 -29.14 -2.06
C ARG A 92 1.01 -28.67 -3.45
N LEU A 93 1.13 -29.59 -4.40
CA LEU A 93 1.50 -29.25 -5.77
C LEU A 93 0.44 -28.31 -6.38
N GLY A 94 -0.86 -28.57 -6.17
CA GLY A 94 -1.93 -27.71 -6.64
C GLY A 94 -1.81 -26.27 -6.13
N MET A 95 -1.44 -26.08 -4.85
CA MET A 95 -1.19 -24.75 -4.31
C MET A 95 0.04 -24.08 -4.91
N CYS A 96 1.16 -24.82 -5.02
CA CYS A 96 2.38 -24.28 -5.63
C CYS A 96 2.15 -23.87 -7.09
N GLU A 97 1.39 -24.67 -7.86
CA GLU A 97 1.02 -24.32 -9.25
C GLU A 97 0.15 -23.05 -9.30
N ALA A 98 -0.78 -22.90 -8.36
CA ALA A 98 -1.58 -21.67 -8.25
C ALA A 98 -0.70 -20.45 -7.94
N PHE A 99 0.24 -20.56 -6.99
CA PHE A 99 1.19 -19.48 -6.67
C PHE A 99 2.05 -19.08 -7.87
N LEU A 100 2.37 -20.02 -8.73
CA LEU A 100 3.12 -19.76 -9.98
C LEU A 100 2.24 -19.21 -11.11
N GLY A 101 0.92 -19.19 -10.96
CA GLY A 101 -0.03 -18.77 -11.99
C GLY A 101 -0.43 -19.86 -12.98
N ASN A 102 -0.05 -21.12 -12.74
CA ASN A 102 -0.38 -22.27 -13.57
C ASN A 102 -1.76 -22.85 -13.18
N PHE A 103 -2.83 -22.05 -13.32
CA PHE A 103 -4.14 -22.37 -12.72
C PHE A 103 -4.81 -23.61 -13.28
N GLU A 104 -4.62 -23.96 -14.56
CA GLU A 104 -5.13 -25.21 -15.14
C GLU A 104 -4.42 -26.43 -14.49
N ASP A 105 -3.13 -26.35 -14.25
CA ASP A 105 -2.37 -27.39 -13.55
C ASP A 105 -2.79 -27.45 -12.08
N ALA A 106 -2.95 -26.31 -11.43
CA ALA A 106 -3.42 -26.20 -10.05
C ALA A 106 -4.78 -26.90 -9.86
N VAL A 107 -5.74 -26.60 -10.72
CA VAL A 107 -7.09 -27.21 -10.71
C VAL A 107 -7.02 -28.72 -10.95
N ARG A 108 -6.15 -29.19 -11.84
CA ARG A 108 -5.95 -30.63 -12.10
C ARG A 108 -5.44 -31.34 -10.85
N GLU A 109 -4.43 -30.77 -10.19
CA GLU A 109 -3.82 -31.34 -8.99
C GLU A 109 -4.79 -31.33 -7.80
N VAL A 110 -5.48 -30.21 -7.55
CA VAL A 110 -6.52 -30.08 -6.51
C VAL A 110 -7.66 -31.07 -6.76
N SER A 111 -8.09 -31.25 -8.01
CA SER A 111 -9.15 -32.21 -8.37
C SER A 111 -8.68 -33.66 -8.15
N SER A 112 -7.41 -33.96 -8.43
CA SER A 112 -6.82 -35.28 -8.15
C SER A 112 -6.80 -35.59 -6.65
N ALA A 113 -6.42 -34.59 -5.84
CA ALA A 113 -6.48 -34.71 -4.38
C ALA A 113 -7.93 -34.90 -3.89
N HIS A 114 -8.87 -34.09 -4.40
CA HIS A 114 -10.29 -34.17 -4.03
C HIS A 114 -10.88 -35.56 -4.31
N ALA A 115 -10.52 -36.19 -5.42
CA ALA A 115 -10.99 -37.53 -5.78
C ALA A 115 -10.56 -38.63 -4.81
N LEU A 116 -9.52 -38.41 -4.00
CA LEU A 116 -9.05 -39.34 -2.96
C LEU A 116 -9.80 -39.20 -1.64
N LEU A 117 -10.45 -38.04 -1.37
CA LEU A 117 -11.13 -37.75 -0.10
C LEU A 117 -12.10 -38.83 0.36
N PRO A 118 -13.01 -39.40 -0.46
CA PRO A 118 -13.98 -40.38 0.00
C PRO A 118 -13.36 -41.63 0.65
N ARG A 119 -12.06 -41.87 0.39
CA ARG A 119 -11.31 -43.06 0.92
C ARG A 119 -10.47 -42.76 2.14
N ILE A 120 -10.17 -41.48 2.41
CA ILE A 120 -9.20 -41.07 3.45
C ILE A 120 -9.71 -40.01 4.40
N GLU A 121 -10.85 -39.36 4.11
CA GLU A 121 -11.34 -38.19 4.85
C GLU A 121 -11.40 -38.39 6.35
N SER A 122 -11.85 -39.59 6.83
CA SER A 122 -11.93 -39.89 8.24
C SER A 122 -10.55 -39.95 8.96
N ARG A 123 -9.47 -39.93 8.21
CA ARG A 123 -8.08 -39.95 8.69
C ARG A 123 -7.39 -38.59 8.55
N ILE A 124 -8.02 -37.62 7.93
CA ILE A 124 -7.51 -36.25 7.77
C ILE A 124 -7.98 -35.42 8.98
N PRO A 125 -7.10 -34.70 9.67
CA PRO A 125 -7.49 -33.74 10.71
C PRO A 125 -8.49 -32.71 10.18
N PRO A 126 -9.54 -32.33 10.95
CA PRO A 126 -10.56 -31.40 10.49
C PRO A 126 -10.02 -30.06 9.99
N GLU A 127 -9.03 -29.48 10.67
CA GLU A 127 -8.38 -28.23 10.27
C GLU A 127 -7.67 -28.36 8.91
N LEU A 128 -6.98 -29.47 8.68
CA LEU A 128 -6.28 -29.73 7.43
C LEU A 128 -7.28 -29.96 6.27
N LEU A 129 -8.42 -30.58 6.56
CA LEU A 129 -9.49 -30.71 5.59
C LEU A 129 -10.13 -29.37 5.27
N TYR A 130 -10.35 -28.53 6.28
CA TYR A 130 -10.84 -27.15 6.09
C TYR A 130 -9.92 -26.37 5.15
N GLU A 131 -8.64 -26.33 5.44
CA GLU A 131 -7.64 -25.63 4.64
C GLU A 131 -7.59 -26.15 3.20
N PHE A 132 -7.59 -27.47 3.02
CA PHE A 132 -7.62 -28.06 1.67
C PHE A 132 -8.86 -27.68 0.88
N LEU A 133 -10.04 -27.73 1.48
CA LEU A 133 -11.28 -27.36 0.80
C LEU A 133 -11.34 -25.85 0.50
N LEU A 134 -10.85 -25.02 1.41
CA LEU A 134 -10.75 -23.57 1.21
C LEU A 134 -9.85 -23.24 0.01
N CYS A 135 -8.64 -23.80 0.02
CA CYS A 135 -7.70 -23.66 -1.09
C CYS A 135 -8.27 -24.15 -2.41
N GLY A 136 -8.98 -25.30 -2.40
CA GLY A 136 -9.65 -25.84 -3.60
C GLY A 136 -10.66 -24.87 -4.18
N GLY A 137 -11.53 -24.29 -3.35
CA GLY A 137 -12.49 -23.27 -3.77
C GLY A 137 -11.81 -22.01 -4.32
N VAL A 138 -10.76 -21.55 -3.65
CA VAL A 138 -10.00 -20.36 -4.05
C VAL A 138 -9.25 -20.57 -5.37
N VAL A 139 -8.62 -21.73 -5.59
CA VAL A 139 -7.94 -22.05 -6.86
C VAL A 139 -8.91 -22.01 -8.04
N TRP A 140 -10.11 -22.59 -7.88
CA TRP A 140 -11.16 -22.50 -8.89
C TRP A 140 -11.64 -21.07 -9.14
N MET A 141 -11.77 -20.28 -8.07
CA MET A 141 -12.19 -18.88 -8.18
C MET A 141 -11.14 -18.04 -8.91
N ARG A 142 -9.84 -18.24 -8.62
CA ARG A 142 -8.72 -17.58 -9.32
C ARG A 142 -8.67 -17.97 -10.80
N LEU A 143 -8.89 -19.24 -11.15
CA LEU A 143 -9.00 -19.63 -12.56
C LEU A 143 -10.13 -18.86 -13.26
N GLY A 144 -11.30 -18.74 -12.61
CA GLY A 144 -12.41 -17.95 -13.13
C GLY A 144 -12.05 -16.49 -13.33
N GLU A 145 -11.35 -15.90 -12.38
CA GLU A 145 -10.88 -14.51 -12.44
C GLU A 145 -9.88 -14.29 -13.58
N VAL A 146 -8.86 -15.12 -13.70
CA VAL A 146 -7.89 -15.03 -14.78
C VAL A 146 -8.55 -15.11 -16.15
N LYS A 147 -9.49 -16.02 -16.34
CA LYS A 147 -10.23 -16.17 -17.61
C LYS A 147 -11.19 -15.03 -17.92
N ASN A 148 -11.62 -14.27 -16.91
CA ASN A 148 -12.59 -13.20 -17.08
C ASN A 148 -12.00 -11.80 -16.81
N CYS A 149 -11.45 -11.56 -15.65
CA CYS A 149 -11.03 -10.24 -15.21
C CYS A 149 -9.63 -9.87 -15.75
N CYS A 150 -8.63 -10.72 -15.50
CA CYS A 150 -7.25 -10.41 -15.90
C CYS A 150 -7.05 -10.38 -17.41
N SER A 151 -7.89 -11.08 -18.18
CA SER A 151 -7.78 -11.15 -19.64
C SER A 151 -8.44 -10.00 -20.39
N ARG A 152 -9.24 -9.14 -19.73
CA ARG A 152 -10.12 -8.19 -20.45
C ARG A 152 -10.13 -6.77 -19.94
N ASN A 153 -9.61 -6.48 -18.80
CA ASN A 153 -9.65 -5.20 -18.09
C ASN A 153 -10.52 -4.10 -18.74
N THR A 154 -11.78 -4.00 -18.32
CA THR A 154 -12.70 -2.95 -18.79
C THR A 154 -12.85 -1.80 -17.77
N GLY A 155 -12.25 -1.97 -16.60
CA GLY A 155 -12.35 -1.06 -15.47
C GLY A 155 -13.52 -1.33 -14.52
N ASP A 156 -14.39 -2.29 -14.82
CA ASP A 156 -15.53 -2.66 -13.95
C ASP A 156 -15.34 -4.03 -13.26
N GLU A 157 -14.27 -4.76 -13.63
CA GLU A 157 -13.96 -6.06 -13.06
C GLU A 157 -13.55 -5.98 -11.60
N CYS A 158 -13.87 -7.02 -10.84
CA CYS A 158 -13.48 -7.19 -9.44
C CYS A 158 -13.95 -6.09 -8.48
N ILE A 159 -14.92 -5.26 -8.86
CA ILE A 159 -15.47 -4.18 -8.02
C ILE A 159 -16.85 -4.59 -7.48
N ILE A 160 -16.99 -4.65 -6.15
CA ILE A 160 -18.28 -4.90 -5.50
C ILE A 160 -19.11 -3.59 -5.42
N PRO A 161 -20.41 -3.63 -5.68
CA PRO A 161 -21.18 -4.75 -6.24
C PRO A 161 -20.87 -4.96 -7.73
N PHE A 162 -20.75 -6.24 -8.13
CA PHE A 162 -20.45 -6.59 -9.53
C PHE A 162 -21.55 -6.06 -10.46
N ARG A 163 -21.16 -5.46 -11.56
CA ARG A 163 -22.05 -4.94 -12.61
C ARG A 163 -21.84 -5.73 -13.91
N GLU A 164 -22.65 -5.44 -14.93
CA GLU A 164 -22.72 -6.19 -16.19
C GLU A 164 -21.37 -6.65 -16.77
N LYS A 165 -20.38 -5.74 -16.84
CA LYS A 165 -19.06 -6.06 -17.37
C LYS A 165 -18.19 -6.87 -16.41
N GLY A 166 -18.42 -6.76 -15.11
CA GLY A 166 -17.76 -7.54 -14.08
C GLY A 166 -18.29 -8.98 -13.92
N ILE A 167 -19.46 -9.30 -14.53
CA ILE A 167 -20.00 -10.66 -14.50
C ILE A 167 -19.15 -11.59 -15.37
N HIS A 168 -18.78 -12.74 -14.80
CA HIS A 168 -17.97 -13.75 -15.47
C HIS A 168 -18.71 -14.37 -16.67
N ARG A 169 -18.07 -14.39 -17.84
CA ARG A 169 -18.58 -15.07 -19.04
C ARG A 169 -18.24 -16.55 -19.02
N ASP A 170 -16.99 -16.90 -18.66
CA ASP A 170 -16.60 -18.26 -18.31
C ASP A 170 -16.94 -18.48 -16.83
N GLN A 171 -18.04 -19.18 -16.61
CA GLN A 171 -18.62 -19.36 -15.27
C GLN A 171 -18.15 -20.62 -14.54
N GLU A 172 -17.33 -21.48 -15.20
CA GLU A 172 -16.94 -22.77 -14.63
C GLU A 172 -16.22 -22.59 -13.29
N GLY A 173 -15.22 -21.70 -13.24
CA GLY A 173 -14.43 -21.43 -12.04
C GLY A 173 -15.32 -21.04 -10.85
N SER A 174 -16.18 -20.04 -11.04
CA SER A 174 -17.10 -19.58 -9.98
C SER A 174 -18.11 -20.66 -9.55
N ARG A 175 -18.67 -21.44 -10.48
CA ARG A 175 -19.60 -22.54 -10.14
C ARG A 175 -18.92 -23.65 -9.35
N ARG A 176 -17.67 -23.99 -9.67
CA ARG A 176 -16.88 -24.95 -8.91
C ARG A 176 -16.52 -24.41 -7.52
N ALA A 177 -16.10 -23.15 -7.43
CA ALA A 177 -15.81 -22.50 -6.15
C ALA A 177 -17.03 -22.51 -5.20
N ILE A 178 -18.23 -22.22 -5.73
CA ILE A 178 -19.48 -22.29 -4.96
C ILE A 178 -19.67 -23.68 -4.32
N GLN A 179 -19.36 -24.78 -5.02
CA GLN A 179 -19.48 -26.13 -4.47
C GLN A 179 -18.58 -26.32 -3.24
N TYR A 180 -17.31 -25.88 -3.31
CA TYR A 180 -16.39 -25.95 -2.19
C TYR A 180 -16.83 -25.08 -1.02
N PHE A 181 -17.16 -23.81 -1.28
CA PHE A 181 -17.53 -22.87 -0.23
C PHE A 181 -18.86 -23.20 0.45
N THR A 182 -19.81 -23.81 -0.28
CA THR A 182 -21.06 -24.31 0.31
C THR A 182 -20.77 -25.42 1.32
N VAL A 183 -19.98 -26.44 0.92
CA VAL A 183 -19.58 -27.54 1.80
C VAL A 183 -18.85 -27.00 3.04
N LEU A 184 -17.94 -26.05 2.87
CA LEU A 184 -17.22 -25.44 3.98
C LEU A 184 -18.14 -24.69 4.94
N ALA A 185 -19.01 -23.82 4.42
CA ALA A 185 -19.92 -23.02 5.24
C ALA A 185 -20.95 -23.87 6.01
N GLU A 186 -21.34 -25.05 5.46
CA GLU A 186 -22.22 -25.99 6.13
C GLU A 186 -21.51 -26.83 7.22
N ARG A 187 -20.25 -27.20 6.96
CA ARG A 187 -19.46 -28.06 7.90
C ARG A 187 -18.82 -27.26 9.01
N PHE A 188 -18.46 -26.01 8.75
CA PHE A 188 -17.75 -25.10 9.68
C PHE A 188 -18.54 -23.77 9.82
N PRO A 189 -19.77 -23.84 10.37
CA PRO A 189 -20.68 -22.67 10.38
C PRO A 189 -20.18 -21.53 11.27
N GLU A 190 -19.18 -21.79 12.15
CA GLU A 190 -18.50 -20.80 12.98
C GLU A 190 -17.48 -19.97 12.21
N ARG A 191 -17.08 -20.44 11.01
CA ARG A 191 -16.13 -19.75 10.13
C ARG A 191 -16.86 -18.82 9.16
N HIS A 192 -16.46 -17.56 9.11
CA HIS A 192 -17.11 -16.53 8.26
C HIS A 192 -16.49 -16.40 6.87
N ALA A 193 -15.20 -16.72 6.69
CA ALA A 193 -14.51 -16.61 5.42
C ALA A 193 -15.15 -17.44 4.28
N PRO A 194 -15.56 -18.73 4.48
CA PRO A 194 -16.25 -19.48 3.43
C PRO A 194 -17.60 -18.87 3.03
N ARG A 195 -18.34 -18.33 4.01
CA ARG A 195 -19.62 -17.63 3.74
C ARG A 195 -19.39 -16.36 2.91
N TRP A 196 -18.35 -15.59 3.21
CA TRP A 196 -17.96 -14.42 2.41
C TRP A 196 -17.63 -14.82 0.98
N LEU A 197 -16.69 -15.76 0.79
CA LEU A 197 -16.25 -16.21 -0.52
C LEU A 197 -17.40 -16.82 -1.36
N LEU A 198 -18.33 -17.52 -0.71
CA LEU A 198 -19.55 -18.01 -1.37
C LEU A 198 -20.39 -16.86 -1.95
N ASN A 199 -20.63 -15.80 -1.18
CA ASN A 199 -21.38 -14.64 -1.64
C ASN A 199 -20.67 -13.93 -2.80
N VAL A 200 -19.34 -13.73 -2.70
CA VAL A 200 -18.53 -13.17 -3.79
C VAL A 200 -18.60 -14.04 -5.05
N ALA A 201 -18.51 -15.36 -4.91
CA ALA A 201 -18.64 -16.28 -6.06
C ALA A 201 -20.02 -16.21 -6.72
N HIS A 202 -21.11 -16.03 -5.97
CA HIS A 202 -22.44 -15.77 -6.54
C HIS A 202 -22.52 -14.39 -7.20
N MET A 203 -21.84 -13.37 -6.67
CA MET A 203 -21.77 -12.04 -7.31
C MET A 203 -21.10 -12.12 -8.69
N THR A 204 -20.02 -12.89 -8.83
CA THR A 204 -19.35 -13.07 -10.14
C THR A 204 -20.23 -13.75 -11.20
N LEU A 205 -21.28 -14.48 -10.78
CA LEU A 205 -22.25 -15.11 -11.68
C LEU A 205 -23.49 -14.23 -11.97
N GLY A 206 -23.62 -13.09 -11.26
CA GLY A 206 -24.86 -12.30 -11.29
C GLY A 206 -26.03 -12.92 -10.50
N GLY A 207 -25.77 -13.99 -9.73
CA GLY A 207 -26.77 -14.71 -8.94
C GLY A 207 -27.01 -14.16 -7.53
N TYR A 208 -26.19 -13.23 -7.07
CA TYR A 208 -26.39 -12.59 -5.77
C TYR A 208 -27.47 -11.49 -5.87
N PRO A 209 -28.37 -11.35 -4.88
CA PRO A 209 -28.52 -12.18 -3.67
C PRO A 209 -29.43 -13.41 -3.85
N SER A 210 -30.15 -13.52 -4.95
CA SER A 210 -31.28 -14.42 -5.14
C SER A 210 -30.93 -15.92 -5.17
N GLU A 211 -29.72 -16.27 -5.61
CA GLU A 211 -29.26 -17.66 -5.71
C GLU A 211 -28.39 -18.09 -4.50
N VAL A 212 -28.08 -17.18 -3.58
CA VAL A 212 -27.35 -17.53 -2.34
C VAL A 212 -28.32 -18.22 -1.37
N PRO A 213 -27.95 -19.38 -0.78
CA PRO A 213 -28.78 -20.03 0.23
C PRO A 213 -29.11 -19.06 1.38
N PRO A 214 -30.38 -18.89 1.81
CA PRO A 214 -30.78 -17.85 2.77
C PRO A 214 -30.01 -17.85 4.08
N LYS A 215 -29.57 -19.02 4.58
CA LYS A 215 -28.78 -19.16 5.80
C LYS A 215 -27.34 -18.65 5.64
N LEU A 216 -26.84 -18.61 4.41
CA LEU A 216 -25.47 -18.22 4.08
C LEU A 216 -25.40 -16.83 3.43
N LEU A 217 -26.54 -16.19 3.19
CA LEU A 217 -26.61 -14.87 2.58
C LEU A 217 -26.02 -13.80 3.51
N ILE A 218 -25.08 -13.02 2.98
CA ILE A 218 -24.70 -11.72 3.54
C ILE A 218 -25.71 -10.71 3.00
N PRO A 219 -26.45 -9.99 3.84
CA PRO A 219 -27.54 -9.15 3.38
C PRO A 219 -27.05 -8.02 2.44
N PRO A 220 -27.80 -7.63 1.38
CA PRO A 220 -27.43 -6.53 0.49
C PRO A 220 -27.07 -5.22 1.18
N ARG A 221 -27.74 -4.91 2.28
CA ARG A 221 -27.43 -3.72 3.11
C ARG A 221 -25.99 -3.65 3.59
N ALA A 222 -25.26 -4.78 3.66
CA ALA A 222 -23.85 -4.80 4.02
C ALA A 222 -22.95 -4.15 2.95
N PHE A 223 -23.47 -4.01 1.73
CA PHE A 223 -22.81 -3.41 0.56
C PHE A 223 -23.45 -2.06 0.16
N GLU A 224 -24.19 -1.44 1.07
CA GLU A 224 -24.76 -0.11 0.90
C GLU A 224 -23.91 0.91 1.65
N SER A 225 -23.65 2.04 1.00
CA SER A 225 -23.02 3.18 1.67
C SER A 225 -24.07 4.00 2.41
N PRO A 226 -23.74 4.56 3.60
CA PRO A 226 -24.69 5.33 4.41
C PRO A 226 -25.09 6.65 3.76
N GLU A 227 -24.36 7.08 2.75
CA GLU A 227 -24.57 8.33 2.03
C GLU A 227 -24.58 8.10 0.52
N SER A 228 -25.29 8.97 -0.21
CA SER A 228 -25.17 9.04 -1.65
C SER A 228 -23.81 9.64 -2.02
N PHE A 229 -23.07 8.95 -2.86
CA PHE A 229 -21.77 9.36 -3.35
C PHE A 229 -21.67 9.02 -4.85
N PRO A 230 -21.17 9.91 -5.71
CA PRO A 230 -21.05 9.61 -7.13
C PRO A 230 -20.02 8.51 -7.36
N ARG A 231 -20.22 7.73 -8.43
CA ARG A 231 -19.27 6.67 -8.81
C ARG A 231 -18.08 7.28 -9.53
N PHE A 232 -16.92 6.88 -9.10
CA PHE A 232 -15.62 7.12 -9.75
C PHE A 232 -15.32 5.96 -10.69
N PRO A 233 -15.36 6.14 -12.02
CA PRO A 233 -15.03 5.07 -12.95
C PRO A 233 -13.52 4.75 -12.92
N ASN A 234 -13.17 3.48 -12.95
CA ASN A 234 -11.78 3.09 -13.19
C ASN A 234 -11.45 3.30 -14.67
N THR A 235 -10.61 4.30 -14.97
CA THR A 235 -10.25 4.70 -16.33
C THR A 235 -8.87 4.24 -16.77
N ALA A 236 -8.08 3.61 -15.90
CA ALA A 236 -6.71 3.15 -16.21
C ALA A 236 -6.58 2.47 -17.57
N PRO A 237 -7.48 1.53 -18.00
CA PRO A 237 -7.37 0.89 -19.31
C PRO A 237 -7.52 1.83 -20.50
N ARG A 238 -8.18 2.98 -20.32
CA ARG A 238 -8.49 3.93 -21.40
C ARG A 238 -7.46 5.03 -21.54
N ILE A 239 -6.77 5.34 -20.45
CA ILE A 239 -5.83 6.47 -20.40
C ILE A 239 -4.36 6.05 -20.55
N GLY A 240 -4.07 4.77 -20.79
CA GLY A 240 -2.70 4.28 -21.00
C GLY A 240 -1.97 3.85 -19.73
N LEU A 241 -2.67 3.69 -18.61
CA LEU A 241 -2.14 3.15 -17.34
C LEU A 241 -2.54 1.69 -17.10
N ASP A 242 -2.84 0.94 -18.15
CA ASP A 242 -3.17 -0.49 -18.04
C ASP A 242 -1.92 -1.34 -17.75
N VAL A 243 -1.43 -1.26 -16.52
CA VAL A 243 -0.28 -2.00 -16.03
C VAL A 243 -0.77 -3.24 -15.31
N PHE A 244 -0.46 -4.42 -15.83
CA PHE A 244 -0.66 -5.69 -15.13
C PHE A 244 0.61 -6.07 -14.37
N SER A 245 0.53 -6.13 -13.03
CA SER A 245 1.70 -6.34 -12.18
C SER A 245 1.36 -7.06 -10.88
N LEU A 246 2.40 -7.43 -10.12
CA LEU A 246 2.28 -7.81 -8.72
C LEU A 246 2.17 -6.56 -7.83
N ALA A 247 2.19 -6.76 -6.51
CA ALA A 247 2.35 -5.70 -5.51
C ALA A 247 3.41 -4.68 -5.94
N GLY A 248 3.29 -3.44 -5.50
CA GLY A 248 4.21 -2.37 -5.83
C GLY A 248 3.66 -1.01 -5.41
N SER A 249 4.22 0.05 -5.95
CA SER A 249 3.84 1.40 -5.59
C SER A 249 3.63 2.29 -6.80
N VAL A 250 3.01 3.43 -6.56
CA VAL A 250 2.90 4.55 -7.51
C VAL A 250 3.36 5.82 -6.83
N ALA A 251 4.15 6.62 -7.54
CA ALA A 251 4.48 7.99 -7.18
C ALA A 251 3.99 8.91 -8.30
N VAL A 252 3.25 9.94 -7.93
CA VAL A 252 2.64 10.88 -8.88
C VAL A 252 3.26 12.26 -8.66
N GLU A 253 3.95 12.79 -9.68
CA GLU A 253 4.56 14.11 -9.63
C GLU A 253 4.86 14.62 -11.07
N ASP A 254 5.08 15.90 -11.24
CA ASP A 254 5.54 16.50 -12.49
C ASP A 254 7.06 16.26 -12.66
N PHE A 255 7.42 15.09 -13.22
CA PHE A 255 8.81 14.66 -13.31
C PHE A 255 9.58 15.34 -14.45
N ASP A 256 8.91 15.88 -15.45
CA ASP A 256 9.59 16.56 -16.57
C ASP A 256 9.44 18.09 -16.58
N GLY A 257 8.66 18.64 -15.64
CA GLY A 257 8.51 20.09 -15.46
C GLY A 257 7.55 20.74 -16.44
N ASP A 258 6.65 19.96 -17.07
CA ASP A 258 5.72 20.48 -18.08
C ASP A 258 4.38 20.98 -17.50
N GLY A 259 4.15 20.80 -16.20
CA GLY A 259 2.95 21.24 -15.47
C GLY A 259 1.83 20.21 -15.40
N PHE A 260 2.03 18.99 -15.95
CA PHE A 260 1.14 17.85 -15.79
C PHE A 260 1.77 16.79 -14.91
N LEU A 261 0.96 16.14 -14.10
CA LEU A 261 1.45 15.08 -13.21
C LEU A 261 1.67 13.80 -13.99
N ASP A 262 2.87 13.26 -13.88
CA ASP A 262 3.28 11.95 -14.40
C ASP A 262 3.11 10.86 -13.35
N ALA A 263 3.26 9.58 -13.75
CA ALA A 263 3.20 8.47 -12.82
C ALA A 263 4.44 7.57 -12.96
N MET A 264 5.16 7.32 -11.85
CA MET A 264 6.16 6.28 -11.76
C MET A 264 5.56 5.08 -11.04
N VAL A 265 5.70 3.89 -11.63
CA VAL A 265 5.12 2.64 -11.10
C VAL A 265 6.22 1.61 -10.87
N SER A 266 6.16 0.90 -9.77
CA SER A 266 7.06 -0.19 -9.42
C SER A 266 6.35 -1.54 -9.34
N SER A 267 7.12 -2.61 -9.22
CA SER A 267 6.64 -3.96 -8.97
C SER A 267 7.47 -4.65 -7.90
N TRP A 268 6.84 -5.44 -7.06
CA TRP A 268 7.55 -6.28 -6.10
C TRP A 268 8.40 -7.37 -6.76
N ASP A 269 8.01 -7.86 -7.96
CA ASP A 269 8.80 -8.87 -8.67
C ASP A 269 10.19 -8.32 -9.03
N PRO A 270 11.28 -8.87 -8.48
CA PRO A 270 12.64 -8.41 -8.77
C PRO A 270 13.07 -8.54 -10.23
N ARG A 271 12.26 -9.13 -11.11
CA ARG A 271 12.52 -9.26 -12.56
C ARG A 271 11.85 -8.16 -13.38
N VAL A 272 10.92 -7.41 -12.76
CA VAL A 272 10.15 -6.35 -13.42
C VAL A 272 10.79 -4.99 -13.14
N GLY A 273 11.02 -4.19 -14.17
CA GLY A 273 11.62 -2.85 -14.07
C GLY A 273 10.62 -1.80 -13.57
N LEU A 274 11.16 -0.70 -13.07
CA LEU A 274 10.41 0.53 -12.86
C LEU A 274 9.87 1.04 -14.19
N ARG A 275 8.70 1.70 -14.16
CA ARG A 275 8.09 2.30 -15.36
C ARG A 275 7.75 3.75 -15.10
N LEU A 276 8.02 4.61 -16.08
CA LEU A 276 7.65 6.02 -16.08
C LEU A 276 6.58 6.26 -17.15
N PHE A 277 5.44 6.76 -16.73
CA PHE A 277 4.33 7.15 -17.60
C PHE A 277 4.21 8.66 -17.60
N ARG A 278 4.55 9.27 -18.74
CA ARG A 278 4.40 10.69 -18.93
C ARG A 278 2.95 11.03 -19.26
N ASN A 279 2.41 12.02 -18.60
CA ASN A 279 1.12 12.63 -18.95
C ASN A 279 1.25 13.42 -20.27
N SER A 280 0.35 13.17 -21.20
CA SER A 280 0.36 13.84 -22.51
C SER A 280 -0.22 15.27 -22.48
N GLY A 281 -0.78 15.70 -21.37
CA GLY A 281 -1.58 16.91 -21.28
C GLY A 281 -2.95 16.83 -21.97
N HIS A 282 -3.34 15.64 -22.43
CA HIS A 282 -4.60 15.38 -23.16
C HIS A 282 -5.44 14.28 -22.48
N GLY A 283 -5.24 14.07 -21.17
CA GLY A 283 -5.96 13.07 -20.39
C GLY A 283 -5.50 11.61 -20.65
N THR A 284 -4.28 11.41 -21.15
CA THR A 284 -3.69 10.07 -21.39
C THR A 284 -2.24 10.04 -20.97
N PHE A 285 -1.77 8.84 -20.66
CA PHE A 285 -0.39 8.56 -20.28
C PHE A 285 0.34 7.78 -21.39
N VAL A 286 1.63 8.05 -21.54
CA VAL A 286 2.51 7.37 -22.49
C VAL A 286 3.72 6.82 -21.75
N ASP A 287 4.01 5.53 -21.91
CA ASP A 287 5.22 4.92 -21.35
C ASP A 287 6.47 5.58 -21.95
N ARG A 288 7.27 6.19 -21.08
CA ARG A 288 8.53 6.87 -21.37
C ARG A 288 9.71 6.27 -20.59
N THR A 289 9.58 5.02 -20.17
CA THR A 289 10.65 4.31 -19.47
C THR A 289 11.92 4.22 -20.28
N ALA A 290 11.79 3.97 -21.59
CA ALA A 290 12.95 3.90 -22.48
C ALA A 290 13.61 5.28 -22.64
N GLY A 291 14.90 5.37 -22.27
CA GLY A 291 15.69 6.60 -22.30
C GLY A 291 15.53 7.48 -21.05
N SER A 292 14.76 7.04 -20.05
CA SER A 292 14.61 7.75 -18.79
C SER A 292 15.72 7.47 -17.77
N GLY A 293 16.63 6.51 -18.05
CA GLY A 293 17.65 6.08 -17.09
C GLY A 293 17.14 5.06 -16.06
N LEU A 294 15.89 4.59 -16.18
CA LEU A 294 15.30 3.57 -15.31
C LEU A 294 15.57 2.14 -15.80
N GLU A 295 16.17 1.98 -16.96
CA GLU A 295 16.42 0.68 -17.57
C GLU A 295 17.32 -0.20 -16.70
N GLY A 296 16.84 -1.37 -16.35
CA GLY A 296 17.56 -2.32 -15.50
C GLY A 296 17.46 -2.04 -13.99
N LEU A 297 16.77 -0.99 -13.58
CA LEU A 297 16.38 -0.77 -12.18
C LEU A 297 15.15 -1.64 -11.88
N LEU A 298 15.40 -2.84 -11.38
CA LEU A 298 14.42 -3.90 -11.20
C LEU A 298 13.84 -3.90 -9.79
N GLY A 299 12.60 -4.37 -9.67
CA GLY A 299 11.88 -4.48 -8.41
C GLY A 299 11.54 -3.11 -7.80
N GLY A 300 10.76 -3.13 -6.75
CA GLY A 300 10.37 -1.96 -5.98
C GLY A 300 9.08 -2.22 -5.22
N ALA A 301 9.16 -2.31 -3.90
CA ALA A 301 7.98 -2.48 -3.07
C ALA A 301 7.26 -1.14 -2.86
N ASN A 302 8.02 -0.08 -2.56
CA ASN A 302 7.48 1.25 -2.36
C ASN A 302 8.33 2.32 -3.06
N LEU A 303 7.69 3.43 -3.42
CA LEU A 303 8.27 4.64 -4.01
C LEU A 303 7.97 5.82 -3.07
N VAL A 304 9.00 6.57 -2.73
CA VAL A 304 8.88 7.74 -1.84
C VAL A 304 9.48 8.96 -2.53
N LEU A 305 8.71 10.04 -2.64
CA LEU A 305 9.14 11.28 -3.26
C LEU A 305 10.04 12.10 -2.34
N THR A 306 10.99 12.82 -2.94
CA THR A 306 11.90 13.75 -2.26
C THR A 306 12.42 14.78 -3.26
N ASP A 307 13.05 15.82 -2.77
CA ASP A 307 13.98 16.71 -3.48
C ASP A 307 15.20 16.82 -2.55
N PHE A 308 15.99 15.72 -2.52
CA PHE A 308 17.02 15.54 -1.49
C PHE A 308 18.22 16.47 -1.67
N ASP A 309 18.47 16.97 -2.86
CA ASP A 309 19.58 17.88 -3.15
C ASP A 309 19.12 19.35 -3.35
N ASN A 310 17.87 19.65 -3.05
CA ASN A 310 17.27 20.99 -3.10
C ASN A 310 17.36 21.67 -4.47
N ASP A 311 17.40 20.89 -5.57
CA ASP A 311 17.52 21.45 -6.92
C ASP A 311 16.19 21.83 -7.57
N GLY A 312 15.07 21.52 -6.91
CA GLY A 312 13.71 21.85 -7.33
C GLY A 312 13.09 20.84 -8.28
N ARG A 313 13.76 19.71 -8.51
CA ARG A 313 13.22 18.58 -9.28
C ARG A 313 12.86 17.43 -8.35
N PRO A 314 11.68 16.81 -8.54
CA PRO A 314 11.28 15.69 -7.69
C PRO A 314 12.13 14.44 -7.97
N ASP A 315 12.75 13.91 -6.92
CA ASP A 315 13.52 12.69 -6.89
C ASP A 315 12.72 11.53 -6.33
N VAL A 316 13.21 10.29 -6.49
CA VAL A 316 12.49 9.11 -6.02
C VAL A 316 13.40 8.15 -5.26
N LEU A 317 12.99 7.75 -4.07
CA LEU A 317 13.58 6.64 -3.34
C LEU A 317 12.79 5.36 -3.60
N VAL A 318 13.46 4.29 -4.03
CA VAL A 318 12.88 2.96 -4.29
C VAL A 318 13.27 1.99 -3.18
N LEU A 319 12.29 1.44 -2.48
CA LEU A 319 12.48 0.48 -1.40
C LEU A 319 12.27 -0.95 -1.88
N ARG A 320 13.02 -1.92 -1.34
CA ARG A 320 13.02 -3.31 -1.80
C ARG A 320 13.22 -4.32 -0.67
N GLY A 321 12.91 -5.58 -0.96
CA GLY A 321 13.26 -6.73 -0.10
C GLY A 321 12.29 -7.01 1.03
N THR A 322 11.19 -6.24 1.16
CA THR A 322 10.14 -6.45 2.17
C THR A 322 9.64 -7.90 2.19
N TRP A 323 9.25 -8.41 3.36
CA TRP A 323 8.71 -9.76 3.60
C TRP A 323 9.66 -10.93 3.39
N LEU A 324 10.90 -10.70 2.95
CA LEU A 324 11.85 -11.77 2.62
C LEU A 324 12.82 -12.10 3.75
N GLY A 325 12.72 -11.42 4.90
CA GLY A 325 13.63 -11.62 6.02
C GLY A 325 15.11 -11.54 5.59
N PRO A 326 15.98 -12.47 6.00
CA PRO A 326 17.40 -12.43 5.63
C PRO A 326 17.68 -12.42 4.12
N ALA A 327 16.79 -13.01 3.30
CA ALA A 327 16.92 -13.00 1.84
C ALA A 327 16.55 -11.65 1.21
N GLY A 328 15.86 -10.78 1.94
CA GLY A 328 15.42 -9.46 1.50
C GLY A 328 16.47 -8.36 1.61
N ARG A 329 17.74 -8.67 1.78
CA ARG A 329 18.83 -7.69 1.77
C ARG A 329 19.07 -7.14 0.36
N HIS A 330 18.02 -6.53 -0.21
CA HIS A 330 18.05 -5.90 -1.53
C HIS A 330 18.44 -4.42 -1.40
N PRO A 331 19.21 -3.88 -2.37
CA PRO A 331 19.61 -2.47 -2.32
C PRO A 331 18.41 -1.55 -2.58
N LYS A 332 18.30 -0.49 -1.79
CA LYS A 332 17.43 0.65 -2.10
C LYS A 332 18.08 1.51 -3.19
N SER A 333 17.29 2.21 -4.00
CA SER A 333 17.79 3.15 -5.01
C SER A 333 17.32 4.57 -4.72
N LEU A 334 18.25 5.52 -4.64
CA LEU A 334 17.96 6.96 -4.69
C LEU A 334 18.15 7.43 -6.11
N LEU A 335 17.05 7.79 -6.77
CA LEU A 335 16.98 8.21 -8.15
C LEU A 335 16.91 9.73 -8.22
N ARG A 336 18.02 10.37 -8.61
CA ARG A 336 18.06 11.80 -8.83
C ARG A 336 17.46 12.14 -10.19
N ASN A 337 16.54 13.09 -10.22
CA ASN A 337 15.96 13.63 -11.43
C ASN A 337 16.94 14.60 -12.11
N GLU A 338 17.38 14.24 -13.32
CA GLU A 338 18.31 15.06 -14.12
C GLU A 338 17.58 16.07 -15.03
N GLY A 339 16.24 16.17 -14.88
CA GLY A 339 15.37 16.98 -15.72
C GLY A 339 14.82 16.24 -16.95
N GLU A 340 13.71 16.74 -17.49
CA GLU A 340 13.01 16.17 -18.65
C GLU A 340 12.60 14.71 -18.47
N GLY A 341 12.27 14.30 -17.22
CA GLY A 341 11.87 12.92 -16.88
C GLY A 341 13.03 11.90 -16.96
N ARG A 342 14.28 12.35 -16.83
CA ARG A 342 15.46 11.47 -16.79
C ARG A 342 16.01 11.33 -15.39
N PHE A 343 16.41 10.12 -15.04
CA PHE A 343 16.89 9.77 -13.70
C PHE A 343 18.26 9.13 -13.72
N ALA A 344 19.03 9.37 -12.65
CA ALA A 344 20.29 8.70 -12.38
C ALA A 344 20.28 8.07 -10.99
N ASP A 345 20.64 6.81 -10.85
CA ASP A 345 20.84 6.17 -9.54
C ASP A 345 22.10 6.71 -8.88
N VAL A 346 21.93 7.37 -7.74
CA VAL A 346 23.00 7.98 -6.96
C VAL A 346 23.26 7.30 -5.61
N SER A 347 22.60 6.17 -5.33
CA SER A 347 22.54 5.50 -4.04
C SER A 347 23.91 5.24 -3.41
N PHE A 348 24.86 4.73 -4.19
CA PHE A 348 26.23 4.46 -3.68
C PHE A 348 26.99 5.74 -3.38
N ARG A 349 26.88 6.74 -4.23
CA ARG A 349 27.52 8.05 -4.04
C ARG A 349 26.93 8.77 -2.84
N ALA A 350 25.62 8.63 -2.64
CA ALA A 350 24.90 9.23 -1.52
C ALA A 350 25.12 8.50 -0.18
N GLY A 351 25.84 7.36 -0.15
CA GLY A 351 26.10 6.61 1.10
C GLY A 351 24.98 5.64 1.49
N LEU A 352 23.88 5.55 0.73
CA LEU A 352 22.76 4.68 1.04
C LEU A 352 22.97 3.21 0.61
N GLY A 353 24.03 2.94 -0.13
CA GLY A 353 24.35 1.63 -0.69
C GLY A 353 25.25 0.74 0.18
N ALA A 354 25.63 1.16 1.38
CA ALA A 354 26.61 0.44 2.20
C ALA A 354 26.00 -0.80 2.91
N VAL A 355 24.77 -0.70 3.38
CA VAL A 355 24.07 -1.77 4.10
C VAL A 355 22.65 -1.93 3.53
N HIS A 356 22.26 -3.18 3.31
CA HIS A 356 20.95 -3.52 2.77
C HIS A 356 20.14 -4.33 3.78
N TYR A 357 18.93 -3.87 4.05
CA TYR A 357 17.95 -4.55 4.87
C TYR A 357 16.63 -4.68 4.10
N PRO A 358 15.78 -5.67 4.41
CA PRO A 358 14.43 -5.72 3.88
C PRO A 358 13.65 -4.49 4.36
N THR A 359 13.08 -3.74 3.43
CA THR A 359 12.43 -2.47 3.74
C THR A 359 11.27 -2.18 2.80
N GLU A 360 10.23 -1.52 3.32
CA GLU A 360 9.07 -1.05 2.58
C GLU A 360 8.67 0.37 2.97
N ALA A 361 9.09 0.85 4.14
CA ALA A 361 8.66 2.12 4.69
C ALA A 361 9.84 3.08 4.86
N ALA A 362 9.66 4.30 4.39
CA ALA A 362 10.58 5.40 4.63
C ALA A 362 9.84 6.73 4.51
N ALA A 363 10.36 7.78 5.15
CA ALA A 363 9.83 9.13 5.00
C ALA A 363 10.96 10.16 5.19
N TRP A 364 10.79 11.31 4.55
CA TRP A 364 11.72 12.44 4.57
C TRP A 364 11.22 13.56 5.47
N ALA A 365 12.14 14.17 6.20
CA ALA A 365 11.92 15.40 6.95
C ALA A 365 13.25 16.11 7.19
N ASP A 366 13.21 17.39 7.39
CA ASP A 366 14.32 18.21 7.90
C ASP A 366 14.24 18.21 9.45
N TYR A 367 14.78 17.12 10.08
CA TYR A 367 14.55 16.90 11.52
C TYR A 367 15.40 17.79 12.42
N ASP A 368 16.53 18.28 11.93
CA ASP A 368 17.42 19.18 12.67
C ASP A 368 17.33 20.65 12.21
N ARG A 369 16.48 20.92 11.20
CA ARG A 369 16.13 22.25 10.68
C ARG A 369 17.30 22.99 10.04
N ASP A 370 18.19 22.26 9.40
CA ASP A 370 19.31 22.83 8.65
C ASP A 370 18.94 23.22 7.20
N GLY A 371 17.77 22.82 6.71
CA GLY A 371 17.24 23.10 5.38
C GLY A 371 17.41 21.96 4.39
N ASP A 372 18.08 20.87 4.77
CA ASP A 372 18.25 19.66 3.97
C ASP A 372 17.30 18.56 4.42
N LEU A 373 16.84 17.73 3.50
CA LEU A 373 15.94 16.62 3.84
C LEU A 373 16.73 15.40 4.31
N ASP A 374 16.41 14.94 5.50
CA ASP A 374 16.90 13.72 6.11
C ASP A 374 15.94 12.56 5.84
N LEU A 375 16.44 11.33 5.94
CA LEU A 375 15.71 10.12 5.60
C LEU A 375 15.64 9.14 6.77
N TYR A 376 14.43 8.82 7.24
CA TYR A 376 14.25 7.64 8.09
C TYR A 376 13.76 6.44 7.27
N VAL A 377 14.40 5.28 7.47
CA VAL A 377 14.09 4.01 6.80
C VAL A 377 13.68 2.98 7.84
N GLY A 378 12.42 2.55 7.78
CA GLY A 378 11.88 1.47 8.59
C GLY A 378 12.25 0.11 8.00
N ASN A 379 13.08 -0.65 8.69
CA ASN A 379 13.52 -1.97 8.27
C ASN A 379 12.76 -3.08 9.00
N GLU A 380 12.75 -4.28 8.42
CA GLU A 380 11.98 -5.42 8.90
C GLU A 380 12.88 -6.40 9.67
N SER A 381 12.99 -6.22 10.97
CA SER A 381 13.57 -7.25 11.85
C SER A 381 12.62 -8.44 12.04
N GLY A 382 13.15 -9.60 12.31
CA GLY A 382 12.35 -10.81 12.53
C GLY A 382 13.08 -11.85 13.37
N ASP A 383 12.46 -13.03 13.57
CA ASP A 383 13.00 -14.11 14.40
C ASP A 383 14.41 -14.53 13.95
N GLY A 384 15.40 -14.23 14.80
CA GLY A 384 16.80 -14.55 14.53
C GLY A 384 17.49 -13.70 13.46
N PHE A 385 16.86 -12.59 13.05
CA PHE A 385 17.40 -11.65 12.08
C PHE A 385 17.17 -10.20 12.53
N GLU A 386 18.25 -9.46 12.70
CA GLU A 386 18.21 -8.04 13.05
C GLU A 386 18.40 -7.18 11.81
N ALA A 387 17.48 -6.23 11.61
CA ALA A 387 17.51 -5.19 10.61
C ALA A 387 17.08 -3.88 11.28
N PRO A 388 18.00 -3.21 12.01
CA PRO A 388 17.67 -1.97 12.68
C PRO A 388 17.20 -0.91 11.69
N SER A 389 16.18 -0.15 12.05
CA SER A 389 15.79 1.02 11.28
C SER A 389 16.90 2.06 11.29
N GLN A 390 16.99 2.88 10.24
CA GLN A 390 18.10 3.78 9.99
C GLN A 390 17.60 5.23 9.88
N LEU A 391 18.35 6.17 10.45
CA LEU A 391 18.19 7.61 10.24
C LEU A 391 19.41 8.14 9.49
N PHE A 392 19.23 8.51 8.26
CA PHE A 392 20.24 9.07 7.41
C PHE A 392 20.15 10.60 7.44
N ARG A 393 21.09 11.24 8.13
CA ARG A 393 21.24 12.69 8.10
C ARG A 393 21.86 13.09 6.77
N ASN A 394 21.29 14.09 6.12
CA ASN A 394 21.85 14.73 4.92
C ASN A 394 23.00 15.67 5.34
N ASP A 395 24.19 15.45 4.81
CA ASP A 395 25.36 16.27 5.14
C ASP A 395 25.50 17.52 4.23
N GLY A 396 24.45 17.88 3.48
CA GLY A 396 24.35 19.09 2.63
C GLY A 396 25.19 19.05 1.34
N ASN A 397 25.78 17.89 1.01
CA ASN A 397 26.62 17.70 -0.16
C ASN A 397 26.19 16.53 -1.05
N GLY A 398 24.97 16.05 -0.87
CA GLY A 398 24.40 14.87 -1.53
C GLY A 398 24.89 13.54 -0.98
N ALA A 399 25.49 13.54 0.22
CA ALA A 399 25.87 12.34 0.97
C ALA A 399 25.12 12.28 2.30
N PHE A 400 24.85 11.05 2.75
CA PHE A 400 24.10 10.77 3.96
C PHE A 400 24.93 9.97 4.96
N THR A 401 24.78 10.29 6.25
CA THR A 401 25.38 9.57 7.37
C THR A 401 24.29 8.91 8.21
N ASP A 402 24.38 7.59 8.44
CA ASP A 402 23.46 6.88 9.35
C ASP A 402 23.77 7.25 10.79
N VAL A 403 22.84 7.95 11.44
CA VAL A 403 22.94 8.45 12.81
C VAL A 403 21.88 7.85 13.74
N ALA A 404 21.17 6.77 13.31
CA ALA A 404 20.04 6.21 14.06
C ALA A 404 20.40 5.82 15.50
N ARG A 405 21.60 5.27 15.71
CA ARG A 405 22.10 4.87 17.04
C ARG A 405 22.33 6.07 17.94
N GLU A 406 23.02 7.07 17.42
CA GLU A 406 23.35 8.31 18.13
C GLU A 406 22.08 9.10 18.45
N ALA A 407 21.14 9.11 17.52
CA ALA A 407 19.84 9.76 17.66
C ALA A 407 18.87 8.99 18.59
N GLY A 408 19.15 7.72 18.89
CA GLY A 408 18.29 6.89 19.76
C GLY A 408 17.02 6.39 19.08
N VAL A 409 17.04 6.25 17.74
CA VAL A 409 15.86 5.83 16.94
C VAL A 409 16.05 4.49 16.22
N GLU A 410 17.08 3.72 16.55
CA GLU A 410 17.18 2.33 16.10
C GLU A 410 15.94 1.54 16.55
N ASN A 411 15.14 1.07 15.62
CA ASN A 411 13.98 0.22 15.89
C ASN A 411 14.28 -1.20 15.37
N PHE A 412 14.30 -2.18 16.28
CA PHE A 412 14.56 -3.59 15.99
C PHE A 412 13.27 -4.40 15.85
N ARG A 413 12.21 -3.78 15.31
CA ARG A 413 10.90 -4.38 15.07
C ARG A 413 10.66 -4.58 13.58
N PHE A 414 9.54 -5.23 13.29
CA PHE A 414 9.09 -5.41 11.90
C PHE A 414 8.35 -4.15 11.43
N SER A 415 9.12 -3.11 11.02
CA SER A 415 8.57 -1.80 10.65
C SER A 415 7.81 -1.84 9.34
N LYS A 416 6.64 -1.18 9.28
CA LYS A 416 5.76 -1.13 8.10
C LYS A 416 5.26 0.25 7.70
N GLY A 417 5.32 1.22 8.56
CA GLY A 417 4.97 2.60 8.25
C GLY A 417 5.90 3.57 8.97
N VAL A 418 6.17 4.68 8.32
CA VAL A 418 6.98 5.78 8.84
C VAL A 418 6.28 7.09 8.52
N ALA A 419 6.12 7.95 9.51
CA ALA A 419 5.52 9.27 9.34
C ALA A 419 6.24 10.31 10.18
N TRP A 420 6.49 11.48 9.60
CA TRP A 420 7.00 12.65 10.30
C TRP A 420 5.89 13.67 10.52
N GLY A 421 5.90 14.33 11.69
CA GLY A 421 4.99 15.42 12.01
C GLY A 421 5.34 16.08 13.33
N ASP A 422 5.21 17.39 13.41
CA ASP A 422 5.38 18.18 14.64
C ASP A 422 4.07 18.11 15.44
N TYR A 423 3.88 17.00 16.20
CA TYR A 423 2.60 16.74 16.90
C TYR A 423 2.40 17.61 18.13
N ASP A 424 3.46 18.08 18.78
CA ASP A 424 3.39 18.91 19.98
C ASP A 424 3.52 20.42 19.71
N GLY A 425 3.70 20.79 18.42
CA GLY A 425 3.72 22.18 17.96
C GLY A 425 4.98 22.94 18.32
N ASP A 426 6.06 22.22 18.62
CA ASP A 426 7.32 22.84 19.07
C ASP A 426 8.22 23.30 17.93
N GLY A 427 7.84 23.00 16.68
CA GLY A 427 8.51 23.39 15.45
C GLY A 427 9.56 22.40 14.96
N PHE A 428 9.75 21.26 15.62
CA PHE A 428 10.66 20.19 15.18
C PHE A 428 9.83 18.94 14.79
N PRO A 429 10.13 18.29 13.67
CA PRO A 429 9.44 17.07 13.30
C PRO A 429 9.70 15.93 14.27
N ASP A 430 8.63 15.26 14.68
CA ASP A 430 8.64 14.02 15.46
C ASP A 430 8.41 12.83 14.53
N LEU A 431 8.81 11.64 14.96
CA LEU A 431 8.80 10.44 14.13
C LEU A 431 7.88 9.37 14.69
N TYR A 432 6.88 8.94 13.92
CA TYR A 432 6.08 7.76 14.23
C TYR A 432 6.47 6.57 13.36
N VAL A 433 6.61 5.39 13.98
CA VAL A 433 6.94 4.13 13.30
C VAL A 433 5.94 3.07 13.69
N SER A 434 5.18 2.57 12.71
CA SER A 434 4.27 1.45 12.90
C SER A 434 4.98 0.12 12.68
N ASN A 435 4.56 -0.91 13.44
CA ASN A 435 5.18 -2.22 13.44
C ASN A 435 4.14 -3.33 13.27
N LEU A 436 4.55 -4.47 12.71
CA LEU A 436 3.77 -5.70 12.61
C LEU A 436 4.17 -6.71 13.70
N ARG A 437 3.58 -7.92 13.61
CA ARG A 437 3.91 -9.10 14.42
C ARG A 437 3.62 -8.95 15.91
N ASP A 438 2.51 -8.29 16.23
CA ASP A 438 2.07 -8.01 17.61
C ASP A 438 3.08 -7.17 18.39
N GLU A 439 3.80 -6.29 17.70
CA GLU A 439 4.78 -5.38 18.28
C GLU A 439 4.21 -3.97 18.43
N GLU A 440 4.55 -3.31 19.55
CA GLU A 440 4.14 -1.93 19.82
C GLU A 440 4.72 -0.94 18.82
N ASN A 441 3.93 0.04 18.40
CA ASN A 441 4.39 1.18 17.60
C ASN A 441 5.24 2.14 18.44
N ARG A 442 6.00 3.01 17.76
CA ARG A 442 6.88 4.00 18.38
C ARG A 442 6.48 5.41 17.98
N LEU A 443 6.57 6.34 18.92
CA LEU A 443 6.55 7.77 18.68
C LEU A 443 7.80 8.38 19.32
N TYR A 444 8.72 8.77 18.49
CA TYR A 444 9.98 9.38 18.89
C TYR A 444 9.82 10.90 18.86
N ARG A 445 9.74 11.53 20.05
CA ARG A 445 9.73 12.97 20.18
C ARG A 445 11.13 13.53 19.95
N ASN A 446 11.25 14.55 19.12
CA ASN A 446 12.50 15.25 18.86
C ASN A 446 12.93 16.06 20.09
N ASN A 447 14.16 15.86 20.57
CA ASN A 447 14.72 16.58 21.72
C ASN A 447 15.37 17.92 21.34
N ARG A 448 15.40 18.29 20.05
CA ARG A 448 16.01 19.52 19.48
C ARG A 448 17.53 19.59 19.60
N ASP A 449 18.17 18.47 19.82
CA ASP A 449 19.63 18.34 19.94
C ASP A 449 20.19 17.21 19.04
N GLY A 450 19.38 16.75 18.06
CA GLY A 450 19.71 15.65 17.17
C GLY A 450 19.38 14.27 17.74
N THR A 451 18.78 14.22 18.95
CA THR A 451 18.34 12.97 19.60
C THR A 451 16.82 12.92 19.77
N PHE A 452 16.31 11.73 20.06
CA PHE A 452 14.88 11.52 20.23
C PHE A 452 14.57 10.71 21.49
N THR A 453 13.34 10.84 21.98
CA THR A 453 12.81 10.07 23.11
C THR A 453 11.54 9.35 22.70
N ASP A 454 11.48 8.02 22.85
CA ASP A 454 10.24 7.27 22.63
C ASP A 454 9.20 7.61 23.71
N VAL A 455 8.12 8.24 23.27
CA VAL A 455 7.01 8.66 24.13
C VAL A 455 5.72 7.90 23.88
N ALA A 456 5.70 6.96 22.91
CA ALA A 456 4.48 6.22 22.55
C ALA A 456 3.81 5.52 23.74
N PRO A 457 4.54 4.81 24.64
CA PRO A 457 3.92 4.18 25.79
C PRO A 457 3.29 5.19 26.76
N LYS A 458 3.93 6.35 26.95
CA LYS A 458 3.44 7.41 27.85
C LYS A 458 2.18 8.06 27.30
N LEU A 459 2.10 8.25 25.99
CA LEU A 459 0.98 8.92 25.31
C LEU A 459 -0.14 7.95 24.91
N GLY A 460 0.06 6.63 25.08
CA GLY A 460 -0.93 5.61 24.75
C GLY A 460 -1.13 5.39 23.25
N VAL A 461 -0.11 5.68 22.41
CA VAL A 461 -0.17 5.57 20.95
C VAL A 461 0.61 4.37 20.40
N THR A 462 0.74 3.30 21.18
CA THR A 462 1.46 2.07 20.81
C THR A 462 0.63 1.11 19.97
N ARG A 463 -0.65 1.36 19.76
CA ARG A 463 -1.60 0.46 19.10
C ARG A 463 -2.03 0.97 17.72
N PRO A 464 -2.60 0.08 16.87
CA PRO A 464 -2.75 -1.38 17.06
C PRO A 464 -1.39 -2.09 17.03
N LEU A 465 -1.28 -3.30 17.64
CA LEU A 465 -0.01 -4.03 17.75
C LEU A 465 0.50 -4.62 16.43
N SER A 466 -0.38 -4.82 15.48
CA SER A 466 -0.02 -5.18 14.11
C SER A 466 -0.61 -4.13 13.20
N SER A 467 0.22 -3.20 12.78
CA SER A 467 -0.15 -2.06 11.95
C SER A 467 0.74 -1.96 10.71
N TYR A 468 0.22 -1.32 9.68
CA TYR A 468 0.91 -1.15 8.39
C TYR A 468 1.21 0.32 8.15
N SER A 469 0.64 0.95 7.13
CA SER A 469 0.80 2.37 6.87
C SER A 469 0.35 3.26 8.05
N CYS A 470 0.92 4.44 8.18
CA CYS A 470 0.52 5.43 9.18
C CYS A 470 0.79 6.83 8.64
N TRP A 471 0.06 7.83 9.12
CA TRP A 471 0.33 9.21 8.74
C TRP A 471 -0.17 10.21 9.78
N PHE A 472 0.49 11.39 9.81
CA PHE A 472 -0.01 12.58 10.46
C PHE A 472 -0.83 13.43 9.50
N TRP A 473 -1.92 13.98 9.96
CA TRP A 473 -2.83 14.88 9.26
C TRP A 473 -3.63 15.74 10.23
N ASP A 474 -4.40 16.70 9.75
CA ASP A 474 -5.39 17.42 10.53
C ASP A 474 -6.77 17.09 9.94
N TYR A 475 -7.40 15.99 10.44
CA TYR A 475 -8.65 15.50 9.85
C TYR A 475 -9.87 16.34 10.24
N ASP A 476 -9.81 17.07 11.37
CA ASP A 476 -10.93 17.86 11.89
C ASP A 476 -10.69 19.37 11.79
N ASN A 477 -9.65 19.79 11.06
CA ASN A 477 -9.28 21.18 10.79
C ASN A 477 -9.22 22.05 12.07
N ASP A 478 -8.72 21.48 13.19
CA ASP A 478 -8.54 22.21 14.44
C ASP A 478 -7.15 22.89 14.56
N GLY A 479 -6.27 22.65 13.58
CA GLY A 479 -4.93 23.22 13.49
C GLY A 479 -3.87 22.38 14.19
N HIS A 480 -4.22 21.19 14.69
CA HIS A 480 -3.31 20.24 15.33
C HIS A 480 -3.17 18.97 14.53
N LEU A 481 -2.03 18.32 14.60
CA LEU A 481 -1.82 17.06 13.90
C LEU A 481 -2.43 15.90 14.67
N ASP A 482 -3.24 15.13 13.95
CA ASP A 482 -3.79 13.85 14.36
C ASP A 482 -2.95 12.72 13.74
N LEU A 483 -3.10 11.51 14.27
CA LEU A 483 -2.38 10.34 13.79
C LEU A 483 -3.36 9.21 13.48
N TYR A 484 -3.35 8.71 12.24
CA TYR A 484 -4.10 7.53 11.85
C TYR A 484 -3.19 6.31 11.71
N VAL A 485 -3.61 5.19 12.29
CA VAL A 485 -2.88 3.92 12.27
C VAL A 485 -3.84 2.78 12.00
N PRO A 486 -3.91 2.25 10.76
CA PRO A 486 -4.77 1.12 10.45
C PRO A 486 -4.25 -0.18 11.04
N SER A 487 -5.17 -1.09 11.35
CA SER A 487 -4.85 -2.44 11.82
C SER A 487 -4.61 -3.40 10.65
N TYR A 488 -3.69 -4.35 10.87
CA TYR A 488 -3.40 -5.46 9.96
C TYR A 488 -3.58 -6.80 10.71
N GLN A 489 -4.78 -7.00 11.25
CA GLN A 489 -5.11 -8.19 12.06
C GLN A 489 -6.44 -8.83 11.69
N GLY A 490 -6.57 -10.11 12.00
CA GLY A 490 -7.82 -10.86 11.91
C GLY A 490 -8.10 -11.51 10.55
N GLY A 491 -7.38 -11.13 9.49
CA GLY A 491 -7.50 -11.72 8.16
C GLY A 491 -8.92 -11.62 7.56
N LEU A 492 -9.18 -12.42 6.54
CA LEU A 492 -10.51 -12.49 5.89
C LEU A 492 -11.60 -12.89 6.88
N GLU A 493 -11.29 -13.67 7.91
CA GLU A 493 -12.26 -14.10 8.91
C GLU A 493 -12.87 -12.92 9.66
N ALA A 494 -12.04 -11.96 10.12
CA ALA A 494 -12.53 -10.76 10.79
C ALA A 494 -13.32 -9.83 9.85
N VAL A 495 -12.81 -9.64 8.62
CA VAL A 495 -13.48 -8.82 7.60
C VAL A 495 -14.85 -9.41 7.25
N ALA A 496 -14.92 -10.72 7.01
CA ALA A 496 -16.15 -11.44 6.70
C ALA A 496 -17.16 -11.39 7.85
N ALA A 497 -16.69 -11.54 9.12
CA ALA A 497 -17.54 -11.38 10.30
C ALA A 497 -18.15 -9.98 10.36
N GLY A 498 -17.33 -8.95 10.10
CA GLY A 498 -17.78 -7.55 10.06
C GLY A 498 -18.89 -7.32 9.03
N TYR A 499 -18.75 -7.82 7.80
CA TYR A 499 -19.80 -7.74 6.76
C TYR A 499 -21.04 -8.59 7.08
N ALA A 500 -20.86 -9.72 7.76
CA ALA A 500 -21.97 -10.56 8.19
C ALA A 500 -22.72 -10.00 9.41
N GLY A 501 -22.23 -8.95 10.06
CA GLY A 501 -22.77 -8.41 11.31
C GLY A 501 -22.60 -9.38 12.48
N ALA A 502 -21.59 -10.22 12.45
CA ALA A 502 -21.25 -11.20 13.48
C ALA A 502 -20.21 -10.65 14.45
N PRO A 503 -20.06 -11.25 15.66
CA PRO A 503 -18.96 -10.90 16.55
C PRO A 503 -17.61 -11.12 15.88
N LEU A 504 -16.68 -10.20 16.11
CA LEU A 504 -15.33 -10.33 15.61
C LEU A 504 -14.57 -11.44 16.36
N PRO A 505 -13.62 -12.12 15.71
CA PRO A 505 -12.73 -13.06 16.39
C PRO A 505 -12.04 -12.41 17.60
N GLU A 506 -11.85 -13.19 18.66
CA GLU A 506 -11.18 -12.71 19.89
C GLU A 506 -9.78 -12.19 19.57
N GLY A 507 -9.42 -11.05 20.15
CA GLY A 507 -8.12 -10.39 19.95
C GLY A 507 -8.00 -9.58 18.66
N THR A 508 -9.07 -9.43 17.87
CA THR A 508 -9.05 -8.55 16.69
C THR A 508 -8.94 -7.08 17.12
N GLU A 509 -7.85 -6.44 16.76
CA GLU A 509 -7.68 -4.99 16.91
C GLU A 509 -8.18 -4.25 15.66
N LEU A 510 -8.79 -3.10 15.89
CA LEU A 510 -9.24 -2.19 14.84
C LEU A 510 -8.25 -1.05 14.64
N ALA A 511 -8.44 -0.26 13.58
CA ALA A 511 -7.66 0.95 13.36
C ALA A 511 -7.78 1.92 14.54
N CYS A 512 -6.72 2.66 14.81
CA CYS A 512 -6.70 3.76 15.75
C CYS A 512 -6.67 5.10 14.99
N LEU A 513 -7.47 6.06 15.45
CA LEU A 513 -7.40 7.46 15.11
C LEU A 513 -7.11 8.23 16.39
N TYR A 514 -5.92 8.73 16.49
CA TYR A 514 -5.45 9.49 17.64
C TYR A 514 -5.59 10.99 17.35
N ARG A 515 -6.58 11.62 17.97
CA ARG A 515 -6.79 13.05 17.86
C ARG A 515 -5.80 13.80 18.73
N GLY A 516 -5.02 14.69 18.14
CA GLY A 516 -4.08 15.55 18.83
C GLY A 516 -4.78 16.67 19.62
N ASP A 517 -4.21 17.07 20.75
CA ASP A 517 -4.73 18.15 21.60
C ASP A 517 -3.95 19.46 21.46
N GLY A 518 -2.95 19.49 20.55
CA GLY A 518 -2.04 20.62 20.34
C GLY A 518 -1.16 20.96 21.54
N ARG A 519 -1.06 20.06 22.52
CA ARG A 519 -0.26 20.20 23.75
C ARG A 519 0.61 18.98 24.00
N GLY A 520 0.74 18.14 22.98
CA GLY A 520 1.53 16.92 23.01
C GLY A 520 0.79 15.70 23.59
N GLY A 521 -0.54 15.73 23.66
CA GLY A 521 -1.39 14.62 24.06
C GLY A 521 -2.27 14.11 22.93
N PHE A 522 -2.76 12.88 23.05
CA PHE A 522 -3.66 12.25 22.08
C PHE A 522 -4.87 11.62 22.76
N ALA A 523 -6.00 11.62 22.05
CA ALA A 523 -7.20 10.88 22.42
C ALA A 523 -7.55 9.89 21.31
N GLU A 524 -7.73 8.59 21.63
CA GLU A 524 -8.18 7.60 20.65
C GLU A 524 -9.69 7.81 20.38
N VAL A 525 -10.04 8.08 19.10
CA VAL A 525 -11.41 8.46 18.70
C VAL A 525 -11.95 7.64 17.52
N ALA A 526 -11.26 6.61 17.02
CA ALA A 526 -11.67 5.85 15.84
C ALA A 526 -13.08 5.29 15.95
N ALA A 527 -13.45 4.76 17.10
CA ALA A 527 -14.79 4.22 17.34
C ALA A 527 -15.89 5.30 17.26
N ALA A 528 -15.64 6.49 17.81
CA ALA A 528 -16.56 7.63 17.74
C ALA A 528 -16.63 8.20 16.31
N SER A 529 -15.52 8.10 15.55
CA SER A 529 -15.39 8.58 14.20
C SER A 529 -15.92 7.60 13.13
N GLY A 530 -16.55 6.48 13.51
CA GLY A 530 -17.15 5.52 12.56
C GLY A 530 -16.19 4.48 12.00
N LEU A 531 -14.94 4.42 12.45
CA LEU A 531 -13.90 3.52 11.97
C LEU A 531 -13.88 2.19 12.74
N ARG A 532 -15.01 1.47 12.73
CA ARG A 532 -15.19 0.24 13.52
C ARG A 532 -15.08 -1.06 12.73
N ARG A 533 -14.85 -0.98 11.42
CA ARG A 533 -14.77 -2.17 10.58
C ARG A 533 -13.35 -2.72 10.59
N PRO A 534 -13.16 -4.05 10.69
CA PRO A 534 -11.87 -4.66 10.41
C PRO A 534 -11.47 -4.40 8.96
N VAL A 535 -10.26 -3.89 8.76
CA VAL A 535 -9.68 -3.62 7.45
C VAL A 535 -8.23 -4.08 7.50
N MET A 536 -7.86 -5.00 6.62
CA MET A 536 -6.48 -5.45 6.45
C MET A 536 -5.76 -4.48 5.53
N SER A 537 -5.46 -3.27 6.00
CA SER A 537 -4.87 -2.22 5.17
C SER A 537 -3.37 -2.43 4.96
N MET A 538 -2.94 -2.37 3.71
CA MET A 538 -1.53 -2.32 3.29
C MET A 538 -1.19 -0.94 2.75
N GLY A 539 -1.61 -0.63 1.52
CA GLY A 539 -1.49 0.70 0.95
C GLY A 539 -2.55 1.65 1.50
N ALA A 540 -2.17 2.91 1.69
CA ALA A 540 -3.13 3.90 2.14
C ALA A 540 -2.60 5.32 1.89
N ASN A 541 -3.51 6.22 1.55
CA ASN A 541 -3.24 7.63 1.41
C ASN A 541 -4.53 8.44 1.58
N PHE A 542 -4.42 9.75 1.62
CA PHE A 542 -5.53 10.67 1.86
C PHE A 542 -5.52 11.86 0.89
N GLY A 543 -6.69 12.47 0.71
CA GLY A 543 -6.91 13.64 -0.13
C GLY A 543 -8.30 14.23 0.12
N ASP A 544 -8.70 15.22 -0.62
CA ASP A 544 -9.98 15.93 -0.50
C ASP A 544 -10.80 15.71 -1.78
N LEU A 545 -11.50 14.55 -1.86
CA LEU A 545 -12.12 14.07 -3.10
C LEU A 545 -13.26 14.95 -3.58
N ASP A 546 -14.04 15.49 -2.68
CA ASP A 546 -15.20 16.29 -3.05
C ASP A 546 -14.95 17.79 -2.95
N ASN A 547 -13.71 18.19 -2.68
CA ASN A 547 -13.28 19.57 -2.54
C ASN A 547 -14.09 20.35 -1.47
N ASP A 548 -14.54 19.65 -0.41
CA ASP A 548 -15.27 20.29 0.67
C ASP A 548 -14.36 20.89 1.76
N GLY A 549 -13.06 20.63 1.67
CA GLY A 549 -12.02 21.11 2.58
C GLY A 549 -11.68 20.13 3.71
N TRP A 550 -12.30 18.95 3.74
CA TRP A 550 -12.06 17.91 4.74
C TRP A 550 -11.39 16.69 4.08
N LEU A 551 -10.35 16.19 4.71
CA LEU A 551 -9.54 15.11 4.14
C LEU A 551 -10.24 13.76 4.23
N ASP A 552 -10.42 13.12 3.09
CA ASP A 552 -10.89 11.75 2.88
C ASP A 552 -9.70 10.79 2.80
N PHE A 553 -9.91 9.47 2.86
CA PHE A 553 -8.82 8.53 2.69
C PHE A 553 -9.24 7.19 2.08
N TYR A 554 -8.30 6.57 1.35
CA TYR A 554 -8.47 5.27 0.71
C TYR A 554 -7.49 4.25 1.27
N LEU A 555 -8.01 3.07 1.59
CA LEU A 555 -7.25 1.94 2.13
C LEU A 555 -7.20 0.83 1.09
N GLY A 556 -6.02 0.54 0.58
CA GLY A 556 -5.73 -0.67 -0.16
C GLY A 556 -5.64 -1.85 0.81
N THR A 557 -6.44 -2.89 0.57
CA THR A 557 -6.62 -3.99 1.51
C THR A 557 -6.09 -5.31 0.99
N GLY A 558 -5.79 -6.24 1.88
CA GLY A 558 -5.40 -7.59 1.55
C GLY A 558 -4.33 -8.15 2.47
N TYR A 559 -3.88 -9.34 2.16
CA TYR A 559 -2.70 -10.02 2.69
C TYR A 559 -2.25 -11.07 1.66
N PRO A 560 -1.04 -11.64 1.76
CA PRO A 560 -0.46 -12.42 0.65
C PRO A 560 -1.32 -13.55 0.08
N GLU A 561 -2.06 -14.25 0.92
CA GLU A 561 -2.80 -15.45 0.54
C GLU A 561 -3.97 -15.15 -0.44
N TYR A 562 -4.31 -16.13 -1.27
CA TYR A 562 -5.30 -15.95 -2.35
C TYR A 562 -6.75 -15.81 -1.88
N GLU A 563 -7.09 -16.32 -0.70
CA GLU A 563 -8.42 -16.13 -0.12
C GLU A 563 -8.69 -14.69 0.32
N ALA A 564 -7.64 -13.84 0.38
CA ALA A 564 -7.74 -12.42 0.77
C ALA A 564 -8.50 -11.56 -0.25
N LEU A 565 -9.65 -12.04 -0.70
CA LEU A 565 -10.59 -11.31 -1.56
C LEU A 565 -11.49 -10.44 -0.70
N MET A 566 -11.03 -9.24 -0.38
CA MET A 566 -11.76 -8.26 0.42
C MET A 566 -11.77 -6.89 -0.28
N PRO A 567 -12.83 -6.09 -0.13
CA PRO A 567 -12.89 -4.81 -0.81
C PRO A 567 -11.88 -3.82 -0.23
N ASN A 568 -11.20 -3.08 -1.09
CA ASN A 568 -10.53 -1.84 -0.72
C ASN A 568 -11.59 -0.86 -0.24
N VAL A 569 -11.22 0.07 0.65
CA VAL A 569 -12.21 0.87 1.40
C VAL A 569 -11.94 2.36 1.23
N MET A 570 -12.98 3.11 0.88
CA MET A 570 -12.96 4.58 0.80
C MET A 570 -13.81 5.18 1.92
N TYR A 571 -13.20 6.07 2.69
CA TYR A 571 -13.85 6.83 3.73
C TYR A 571 -13.92 8.32 3.35
N ARG A 572 -15.15 8.86 3.35
CA ARG A 572 -15.41 10.28 3.22
C ARG A 572 -15.48 10.93 4.59
N ASN A 573 -14.81 12.06 4.77
CA ASN A 573 -14.86 12.86 5.99
C ASN A 573 -16.21 13.61 6.11
N ARG A 574 -16.78 13.63 7.31
CA ARG A 574 -18.02 14.32 7.65
C ARG A 574 -17.75 15.61 8.42
N GLU A 575 -17.06 16.53 7.81
CA GLU A 575 -16.79 17.84 8.41
C GLU A 575 -16.07 17.72 9.78
N GLY A 576 -15.05 16.84 9.87
CA GLY A 576 -14.28 16.59 11.08
C GLY A 576 -15.01 15.81 12.18
N ARG A 577 -16.26 15.42 11.97
CA ARG A 577 -17.09 14.70 12.97
C ARG A 577 -17.00 13.18 12.85
N GLY A 578 -16.14 12.68 11.99
CA GLY A 578 -15.95 11.27 11.69
C GLY A 578 -16.10 10.97 10.19
N PHE A 579 -16.24 9.70 9.84
CA PHE A 579 -16.14 9.25 8.46
C PHE A 579 -17.36 8.42 8.03
N ALA A 580 -17.71 8.53 6.75
CA ALA A 580 -18.67 7.69 6.06
C ALA A 580 -17.96 6.70 5.15
N ASP A 581 -18.33 5.43 5.20
CA ASP A 581 -17.90 4.43 4.24
C ASP A 581 -18.64 4.63 2.92
N VAL A 582 -17.96 5.17 1.92
CA VAL A 582 -18.50 5.42 0.57
C VAL A 582 -17.99 4.42 -0.47
N THR A 583 -17.36 3.35 -0.02
CA THR A 583 -16.72 2.31 -0.83
C THR A 583 -17.60 1.84 -1.98
N PHE A 584 -18.81 1.42 -1.68
CA PHE A 584 -19.67 0.78 -2.67
C PHE A 584 -20.43 1.79 -3.55
N ALA A 585 -20.86 2.92 -2.99
CA ALA A 585 -21.48 4.00 -3.76
C ALA A 585 -20.46 4.59 -4.74
N GLY A 586 -19.24 4.88 -4.28
CA GLY A 586 -18.16 5.45 -5.08
C GLY A 586 -17.53 4.49 -6.08
N GLY A 587 -17.77 3.18 -5.95
CA GLY A 587 -17.16 2.19 -6.85
C GLY A 587 -15.71 1.83 -6.52
N PHE A 588 -15.28 2.03 -5.28
CA PHE A 588 -13.92 1.80 -4.81
C PHE A 588 -13.67 0.38 -4.28
N GLY A 589 -14.72 -0.42 -4.13
CA GLY A 589 -14.68 -1.75 -3.51
C GLY A 589 -14.02 -2.83 -4.38
N HIS A 590 -12.82 -2.58 -4.86
CA HIS A 590 -12.03 -3.52 -5.65
C HIS A 590 -11.55 -4.67 -4.76
N LEU A 591 -11.68 -5.91 -5.24
CA LEU A 591 -11.33 -7.12 -4.46
C LEU A 591 -9.86 -7.52 -4.57
N GLN A 592 -9.12 -6.94 -5.50
CA GLN A 592 -7.68 -7.18 -5.60
C GLN A 592 -6.93 -6.43 -4.49
N LYS A 593 -5.79 -7.00 -4.12
CA LYS A 593 -4.92 -6.45 -3.09
C LYS A 593 -4.40 -5.08 -3.51
N GLY A 594 -4.73 -4.05 -2.72
CA GLY A 594 -4.30 -2.67 -2.96
C GLY A 594 -2.99 -2.36 -2.25
N HIS A 595 -2.06 -1.77 -2.98
CA HIS A 595 -0.74 -1.38 -2.49
C HIS A 595 -0.55 0.13 -2.62
N GLY A 596 0.46 0.63 -3.31
CA GLY A 596 0.69 2.07 -3.39
C GLY A 596 -0.53 2.85 -3.86
N ILE A 597 -0.94 3.85 -3.06
CA ILE A 597 -2.09 4.73 -3.32
C ILE A 597 -1.60 6.16 -3.46
N ALA A 598 -2.12 6.89 -4.46
CA ALA A 598 -1.91 8.33 -4.57
C ALA A 598 -3.21 9.06 -4.92
N PHE A 599 -3.36 10.27 -4.36
CA PHE A 599 -4.41 11.23 -4.70
C PHE A 599 -3.78 12.37 -5.48
N ALA A 600 -4.27 12.65 -6.68
CA ALA A 600 -3.68 13.66 -7.55
C ALA A 600 -4.67 14.10 -8.64
N ASP A 601 -4.72 15.37 -8.92
CA ASP A 601 -5.45 15.95 -10.06
C ASP A 601 -4.59 15.85 -11.32
N TYR A 602 -4.74 14.74 -12.08
CA TYR A 602 -3.85 14.46 -13.23
C TYR A 602 -4.21 15.24 -14.48
N ASP A 603 -5.45 15.65 -14.64
CA ASP A 603 -5.92 16.36 -15.83
C ASP A 603 -6.09 17.87 -15.61
N ASN A 604 -5.72 18.33 -14.40
CA ASN A 604 -5.75 19.73 -13.97
C ASN A 604 -7.17 20.37 -14.03
N ASP A 605 -8.20 19.57 -13.75
CA ASP A 605 -9.59 20.06 -13.67
C ASP A 605 -9.96 20.59 -12.27
N GLY A 606 -9.07 20.39 -11.29
CA GLY A 606 -9.19 20.84 -9.91
C GLY A 606 -9.82 19.81 -8.99
N THR A 607 -10.04 18.58 -9.45
CA THR A 607 -10.53 17.48 -8.62
C THR A 607 -9.48 16.37 -8.50
N GLN A 608 -9.30 15.83 -7.30
CA GLN A 608 -8.33 14.75 -7.08
C GLN A 608 -8.89 13.42 -7.55
N ASP A 609 -8.07 12.70 -8.33
CA ASP A 609 -8.28 11.32 -8.74
C ASP A 609 -7.52 10.36 -7.81
N VAL A 610 -7.83 9.06 -7.87
CA VAL A 610 -7.17 8.06 -7.04
C VAL A 610 -6.44 7.03 -7.90
N PHE A 611 -5.13 7.00 -7.75
CA PHE A 611 -4.24 6.01 -8.35
C PHE A 611 -4.03 4.86 -7.36
N ALA A 612 -4.16 3.62 -7.81
CA ALA A 612 -4.01 2.45 -6.96
C ALA A 612 -3.27 1.32 -7.68
N GLN A 613 -2.06 1.01 -7.20
CA GLN A 613 -1.34 -0.18 -7.62
C GLN A 613 -2.00 -1.41 -7.01
N MET A 614 -2.44 -2.33 -7.86
CA MET A 614 -3.07 -3.57 -7.49
C MET A 614 -2.16 -4.77 -7.76
N GLY A 615 -2.39 -5.87 -7.06
CA GLY A 615 -1.68 -7.13 -7.22
C GLY A 615 -1.19 -7.68 -5.89
N GLY A 616 -0.84 -8.96 -5.86
CA GLY A 616 -0.37 -9.64 -4.64
C GLY A 616 1.11 -10.00 -4.68
N ALA A 617 1.48 -10.90 -3.76
CA ALA A 617 2.86 -11.31 -3.54
C ALA A 617 3.31 -12.49 -4.42
N PHE A 618 2.38 -13.35 -4.85
CA PHE A 618 2.68 -14.53 -5.65
C PHE A 618 2.66 -14.24 -7.15
N ARG A 619 3.44 -15.00 -7.94
CA ARG A 619 3.51 -14.83 -9.40
C ARG A 619 2.14 -14.88 -10.09
N GLY A 620 1.25 -15.74 -9.61
CA GLY A 620 -0.12 -15.87 -10.12
C GLY A 620 -1.11 -14.82 -9.60
N ASP A 621 -0.67 -13.89 -8.75
CA ASP A 621 -1.53 -12.89 -8.11
C ASP A 621 -1.40 -11.49 -8.73
N GLY A 622 -1.08 -11.45 -10.01
CA GLY A 622 -1.06 -10.20 -10.78
C GLY A 622 -2.46 -9.61 -10.92
N ALA A 623 -2.51 -8.28 -10.94
CA ALA A 623 -3.72 -7.52 -11.21
C ALA A 623 -3.43 -6.26 -12.05
N HIS A 624 -4.47 -5.69 -12.62
CA HIS A 624 -4.37 -4.43 -13.35
C HIS A 624 -4.37 -3.24 -12.41
N PHE A 625 -3.60 -2.24 -12.75
CA PHE A 625 -3.61 -0.94 -12.11
C PHE A 625 -5.00 -0.31 -12.17
N ALA A 626 -5.43 0.37 -11.12
CA ALA A 626 -6.67 1.13 -11.10
C ALA A 626 -6.41 2.63 -11.00
N MET A 627 -7.14 3.42 -11.78
CA MET A 627 -7.20 4.86 -11.66
C MET A 627 -8.67 5.29 -11.65
N TYR A 628 -9.11 5.80 -10.52
CA TYR A 628 -10.49 6.22 -10.29
C TYR A 628 -10.62 7.71 -10.60
N ASP A 629 -11.29 7.98 -11.70
CA ASP A 629 -11.50 9.30 -12.27
C ASP A 629 -12.62 10.03 -11.53
N ASN A 630 -12.35 11.23 -11.04
CA ASN A 630 -13.27 12.00 -10.21
C ASN A 630 -14.33 12.70 -11.06
N PRO A 631 -15.62 12.42 -10.87
CA PRO A 631 -16.68 13.07 -11.66
C PRO A 631 -16.92 14.54 -11.30
N GLY A 632 -16.26 15.05 -10.25
CA GLY A 632 -16.42 16.39 -9.72
C GLY A 632 -17.68 16.59 -8.87
N PHE A 633 -17.61 17.49 -7.92
CA PHE A 633 -18.71 17.84 -6.99
C PHE A 633 -19.16 19.29 -7.14
N GLY A 634 -18.51 20.03 -8.05
CA GLY A 634 -18.82 21.44 -8.29
C GLY A 634 -18.46 22.35 -7.12
N ASN A 635 -17.57 21.92 -6.24
CA ASN A 635 -16.95 22.72 -5.20
C ASN A 635 -15.76 23.49 -5.76
N ARG A 636 -15.30 24.51 -5.04
CA ARG A 636 -14.15 25.34 -5.39
C ARG A 636 -12.90 24.73 -4.79
N TRP A 637 -11.76 25.14 -5.33
CA TRP A 637 -10.46 24.58 -4.95
C TRP A 637 -9.32 25.60 -5.10
N ILE A 638 -8.19 25.28 -4.54
CA ILE A 638 -6.90 25.91 -4.82
C ILE A 638 -5.80 24.84 -4.78
N GLN A 639 -4.85 24.93 -5.70
CA GLN A 639 -3.63 24.17 -5.66
C GLN A 639 -2.47 25.07 -5.25
N VAL A 640 -1.68 24.65 -4.28
CA VAL A 640 -0.59 25.43 -3.73
C VAL A 640 0.72 24.62 -3.84
N ARG A 641 1.61 25.06 -4.74
CA ARG A 641 3.00 24.61 -4.79
C ARG A 641 3.84 25.53 -3.91
N LEU A 642 4.53 24.93 -2.95
CA LEU A 642 5.49 25.64 -2.10
C LEU A 642 6.91 25.45 -2.62
N VAL A 643 7.73 26.49 -2.51
CA VAL A 643 9.14 26.48 -2.93
C VAL A 643 9.97 27.05 -1.80
N GLY A 644 10.67 26.20 -1.04
CA GLY A 644 11.56 26.62 0.02
C GLY A 644 12.81 27.34 -0.50
N VAL A 645 13.36 28.21 0.30
CA VAL A 645 14.60 28.94 0.03
C VAL A 645 15.58 28.77 1.20
N ARG A 646 15.10 28.90 2.42
CA ARG A 646 15.80 28.54 3.66
C ARG A 646 15.34 27.19 4.18
N SER A 647 14.09 26.90 3.98
CA SER A 647 13.51 25.58 4.16
C SER A 647 13.92 24.67 3.00
N ASN A 648 13.81 23.34 3.21
CA ASN A 648 13.99 22.40 2.12
C ASN A 648 13.11 22.79 0.91
N ARG A 649 13.61 22.55 -0.29
CA ARG A 649 13.03 23.05 -1.54
C ARG A 649 11.60 22.56 -1.78
N ALA A 650 11.29 21.33 -1.40
CA ALA A 650 9.95 20.74 -1.49
C ALA A 650 8.99 21.25 -0.40
N ALA A 651 9.49 22.05 0.54
CA ALA A 651 8.76 22.58 1.70
C ALA A 651 8.11 21.51 2.60
N ILE A 652 8.66 20.30 2.63
CA ILE A 652 8.20 19.25 3.55
C ILE A 652 8.32 19.77 4.99
N GLY A 653 7.23 19.61 5.77
CA GLY A 653 7.08 20.16 7.12
C GLY A 653 6.39 21.52 7.18
N ALA A 654 6.14 22.18 6.03
CA ALA A 654 5.37 23.42 6.00
C ALA A 654 3.91 23.20 6.38
N ARG A 655 3.27 24.22 6.95
CA ARG A 655 1.85 24.21 7.26
C ARG A 655 1.15 25.32 6.48
N ILE A 656 0.00 24.98 5.89
CA ILE A 656 -0.84 25.92 5.15
C ILE A 656 -2.15 26.09 5.92
N ARG A 657 -2.56 27.33 6.13
CA ARG A 657 -3.88 27.68 6.64
C ARG A 657 -4.63 28.48 5.59
N VAL A 658 -5.86 28.09 5.33
CA VAL A 658 -6.77 28.78 4.40
C VAL A 658 -8.05 29.15 5.13
N ASP A 659 -8.29 30.47 5.28
CA ASP A 659 -9.53 30.97 5.86
C ASP A 659 -10.52 31.32 4.73
N VAL A 660 -11.72 30.78 4.79
CA VAL A 660 -12.80 30.96 3.82
C VAL A 660 -14.13 31.19 4.52
N GLU A 661 -15.08 31.80 3.78
CA GLU A 661 -16.47 31.87 4.17
C GLU A 661 -17.33 31.11 3.16
N ASP A 662 -17.89 29.99 3.59
CA ASP A 662 -18.81 29.13 2.83
C ASP A 662 -20.14 29.03 3.59
N GLY A 663 -20.83 30.17 3.71
CA GLY A 663 -22.00 30.30 4.57
C GLY A 663 -21.65 30.54 6.05
N VAL A 664 -20.56 29.93 6.53
CA VAL A 664 -19.95 30.18 7.83
C VAL A 664 -18.43 30.35 7.67
N PRO A 665 -17.80 31.22 8.47
CA PRO A 665 -16.33 31.30 8.49
C PRO A 665 -15.71 29.99 8.97
N ARG A 666 -14.69 29.50 8.26
CA ARG A 666 -13.92 28.32 8.65
C ARG A 666 -12.46 28.44 8.24
N SER A 667 -11.59 27.70 8.95
CA SER A 667 -10.19 27.55 8.62
C SER A 667 -9.94 26.12 8.17
N LEU A 668 -9.11 25.96 7.16
CA LEU A 668 -8.64 24.67 6.65
C LEU A 668 -7.15 24.61 6.84
N PHE A 669 -6.65 23.45 7.25
CA PHE A 669 -5.23 23.25 7.54
C PHE A 669 -4.68 22.12 6.70
N ARG A 670 -3.44 22.29 6.21
CA ARG A 670 -2.67 21.25 5.53
C ARG A 670 -1.26 21.22 6.08
N HIS A 671 -0.76 20.03 6.26
CA HIS A 671 0.64 19.74 6.53
C HIS A 671 1.26 19.15 5.27
N VAL A 672 2.44 19.60 4.88
CA VAL A 672 3.15 19.11 3.68
C VAL A 672 4.00 17.89 4.05
N PRO A 673 3.57 16.65 3.72
CA PRO A 673 4.34 15.44 4.00
C PRO A 673 5.25 15.06 2.82
N SER A 674 5.97 13.96 2.94
CA SER A 674 6.76 13.37 1.85
C SER A 674 5.94 12.48 0.90
N GLY A 675 4.64 12.77 0.74
CA GLY A 675 3.75 12.15 -0.24
C GLY A 675 2.81 11.06 0.29
N GLY A 676 3.09 10.43 1.43
CA GLY A 676 2.28 9.36 2.01
C GLY A 676 3.11 8.25 2.63
N SER A 677 2.44 7.20 3.14
CA SER A 677 3.10 6.07 3.79
C SER A 677 3.38 4.92 2.81
N PHE A 678 2.46 4.65 1.87
CA PHE A 678 2.64 3.63 0.84
C PHE A 678 1.95 4.09 -0.46
N GLY A 679 2.76 4.50 -1.43
CA GLY A 679 2.40 5.37 -2.55
C GLY A 679 2.68 6.84 -2.22
N ALA A 680 2.74 7.70 -3.21
CA ALA A 680 3.12 9.08 -3.00
C ALA A 680 2.27 10.07 -3.79
N ASN A 681 1.60 10.98 -3.06
CA ASN A 681 0.94 12.15 -3.58
C ASN A 681 1.97 13.18 -4.07
N PRO A 682 1.61 14.09 -4.99
CA PRO A 682 2.48 15.18 -5.40
C PRO A 682 2.76 16.18 -4.27
N PHE A 683 3.86 16.91 -4.36
CA PHE A 683 4.22 17.94 -3.38
C PHE A 683 3.25 19.12 -3.38
N ARG A 684 2.61 19.43 -4.53
CA ARG A 684 1.58 20.45 -4.55
C ARG A 684 0.41 20.06 -3.67
N GLN A 685 -0.06 20.97 -2.84
CA GLN A 685 -1.19 20.75 -1.96
C GLN A 685 -2.49 21.12 -2.67
N GLU A 686 -3.41 20.19 -2.76
CA GLU A 686 -4.72 20.33 -3.37
C GLU A 686 -5.75 20.52 -2.26
N ILE A 687 -6.41 21.69 -2.22
CA ILE A 687 -7.24 22.11 -1.09
C ILE A 687 -8.63 22.48 -1.59
N GLY A 688 -9.63 21.72 -1.19
CA GLY A 688 -11.03 22.04 -1.45
C GLY A 688 -11.51 23.21 -0.58
N LEU A 689 -12.40 24.00 -1.14
CA LEU A 689 -12.88 25.23 -0.54
C LEU A 689 -14.40 25.27 -0.38
N GLY A 690 -15.10 24.16 -0.69
CA GLY A 690 -16.55 24.10 -0.69
C GLY A 690 -17.18 25.08 -1.68
N LYS A 691 -18.08 25.91 -1.22
CA LYS A 691 -18.75 26.93 -2.06
C LYS A 691 -18.15 28.33 -1.90
N ALA A 692 -17.01 28.45 -1.25
CA ALA A 692 -16.35 29.75 -1.05
C ALA A 692 -16.00 30.40 -2.39
N ARG A 693 -16.17 31.69 -2.49
CA ARG A 693 -15.94 32.49 -3.73
C ARG A 693 -14.59 33.20 -3.74
N VAL A 694 -13.95 33.29 -2.58
CA VAL A 694 -12.66 33.91 -2.37
C VAL A 694 -12.03 33.31 -1.12
N ILE A 695 -10.73 33.20 -1.11
CA ILE A 695 -9.95 32.86 0.09
C ILE A 695 -9.69 34.20 0.80
N ASP A 696 -10.21 34.36 2.00
CA ASP A 696 -10.04 35.55 2.80
C ASP A 696 -8.59 35.77 3.20
N ARG A 697 -7.95 34.65 3.62
CA ARG A 697 -6.56 34.62 4.04
C ARG A 697 -5.94 33.26 3.73
N LEU A 698 -4.78 33.27 3.10
CA LEU A 698 -3.88 32.14 2.91
C LEU A 698 -2.61 32.40 3.70
N GLU A 699 -2.26 31.54 4.63
CA GLU A 699 -1.01 31.61 5.40
C GLU A 699 -0.16 30.36 5.14
N VAL A 700 1.15 30.58 4.99
CA VAL A 700 2.16 29.55 4.85
C VAL A 700 3.17 29.72 5.99
N HIS A 701 3.26 28.69 6.85
CA HIS A 701 4.27 28.62 7.92
C HIS A 701 5.41 27.72 7.44
N TRP A 702 6.60 28.31 7.33
CA TRP A 702 7.78 27.62 6.81
C TRP A 702 8.52 26.89 7.92
N PRO A 703 9.01 25.65 7.69
CA PRO A 703 9.64 24.83 8.73
C PRO A 703 10.98 25.41 9.19
N ALA A 704 11.85 25.87 8.29
CA ALA A 704 13.08 26.52 8.66
C ALA A 704 12.86 27.97 9.07
N GLY A 705 13.25 28.32 10.27
CA GLY A 705 13.17 29.70 10.77
C GLY A 705 11.79 30.16 11.26
N GLY A 706 10.74 29.34 11.17
CA GLY A 706 9.41 29.63 11.71
C GLY A 706 8.75 30.90 11.13
N THR A 707 9.08 31.27 9.90
CA THR A 707 8.49 32.45 9.25
C THR A 707 7.13 32.15 8.68
N THR A 708 6.24 33.18 8.66
CA THR A 708 4.90 33.07 8.12
C THR A 708 4.72 34.08 7.00
N GLN A 709 4.20 33.62 5.86
CA GLN A 709 3.75 34.49 4.76
C GLN A 709 2.23 34.50 4.70
N THR A 710 1.64 35.67 4.49
CA THR A 710 0.18 35.84 4.48
C THR A 710 -0.25 36.55 3.20
N PHE A 711 -1.26 35.99 2.54
CA PHE A 711 -1.88 36.52 1.35
C PHE A 711 -3.37 36.72 1.62
N LEU A 712 -3.90 37.89 1.23
CA LEU A 712 -5.30 38.25 1.47
C LEU A 712 -6.08 38.26 0.16
N LYS A 713 -7.36 37.83 0.21
CA LYS A 713 -8.30 37.89 -0.93
C LYS A 713 -7.77 37.17 -2.17
N VAL A 714 -7.26 35.94 -1.95
CA VAL A 714 -6.77 35.10 -3.04
C VAL A 714 -7.96 34.50 -3.81
N ALA A 715 -7.87 34.48 -5.13
CA ALA A 715 -8.91 33.91 -5.99
C ALA A 715 -8.95 32.37 -5.83
N VAL A 716 -10.13 31.78 -5.99
CA VAL A 716 -10.34 30.32 -6.03
C VAL A 716 -10.12 29.77 -7.45
N ASP A 717 -10.16 28.46 -7.62
CA ASP A 717 -10.06 27.72 -8.89
C ASP A 717 -8.80 28.09 -9.68
N GLN A 718 -7.66 28.06 -9.01
CA GLN A 718 -6.35 28.33 -9.62
C GLN A 718 -5.23 27.57 -8.93
N SER A 719 -4.14 27.39 -9.67
CA SER A 719 -2.87 26.86 -9.13
C SER A 719 -1.91 28.01 -8.90
N ILE A 720 -1.31 28.05 -7.73
CA ILE A 720 -0.35 29.09 -7.33
C ILE A 720 0.96 28.48 -6.87
N GLU A 721 2.05 29.21 -7.05
CA GLU A 721 3.35 28.93 -6.47
C GLU A 721 3.71 30.01 -5.47
N VAL A 722 4.02 29.60 -4.26
CA VAL A 722 4.49 30.47 -3.17
C VAL A 722 5.95 30.16 -2.89
N THR A 723 6.82 31.14 -3.12
CA THR A 723 8.25 31.02 -2.80
C THR A 723 8.54 31.66 -1.44
N GLU A 724 9.29 30.96 -0.59
CA GLU A 724 9.66 31.41 0.74
C GLU A 724 10.34 32.78 0.71
N GLY A 725 9.83 33.72 1.52
CA GLY A 725 10.39 35.08 1.66
C GLY A 725 10.05 36.05 0.53
N HIS A 726 9.34 35.65 -0.52
CA HIS A 726 8.91 36.53 -1.61
C HIS A 726 7.57 37.19 -1.29
N GLU A 727 7.44 38.50 -1.58
CA GLU A 727 6.18 39.23 -1.44
C GLU A 727 5.19 38.85 -2.57
N GLY A 728 4.28 37.99 -2.41
CA GLY A 728 3.31 37.56 -3.41
C GLY A 728 3.52 36.14 -3.86
N PHE A 729 2.66 35.69 -4.76
CA PHE A 729 2.67 34.35 -5.35
C PHE A 729 2.60 34.45 -6.89
N ARG A 730 3.05 33.41 -7.55
CA ARG A 730 2.92 33.26 -9.01
C ARG A 730 1.71 32.38 -9.33
N VAL A 731 0.81 32.81 -10.19
CA VAL A 731 -0.25 31.96 -10.72
C VAL A 731 0.37 31.03 -11.76
N ILE A 732 0.28 29.73 -11.50
CA ILE A 732 0.64 28.69 -12.46
C ILE A 732 -0.60 28.41 -13.29
N ARG A 733 -0.47 28.54 -14.61
CA ARG A 733 -1.52 28.08 -15.52
C ARG A 733 -0.97 26.89 -16.26
N PRO A 734 -1.38 25.67 -15.92
CA PRO A 734 -1.07 24.55 -16.78
C PRO A 734 -1.64 24.86 -18.18
N PRO A 735 -0.99 24.40 -19.26
CA PRO A 735 -1.57 24.53 -20.58
C PRO A 735 -2.96 23.90 -20.58
N PRO A 736 -3.97 24.49 -21.23
CA PRO A 736 -5.29 23.89 -21.29
C PRO A 736 -5.17 22.49 -21.91
N PRO A 737 -5.90 21.49 -21.40
CA PRO A 737 -5.92 20.18 -22.01
C PRO A 737 -6.24 20.36 -23.49
N GLY A 738 -5.41 19.76 -24.32
CA GLY A 738 -5.54 19.92 -25.79
C GLY A 738 -6.92 19.47 -26.26
N LYS A 739 -7.58 20.32 -27.00
CA LYS A 739 -8.88 20.04 -27.63
C LYS A 739 -8.75 18.99 -28.72
#